data_0f789073eb946aa3fe2e0c5f1b768614
#
_entry.id   0f789073eb946aa3fe2e0c5f1b768614
#
_cell.length_a   1.000
_cell.length_b   1.000
_cell.length_c   1.000
_cell.angle_alpha   90.00
_cell.angle_beta   90.00
_cell.angle_gamma   90.00
#
_symmetry.space_group_name_H-M   'P 1'
#
loop_
_entity.id
_entity.type
_entity.pdbx_description
1 polymer ?
#
loop_
_entity_poly.entity_id
_entity_poly.type
_entity_poly.pdbx_seq_one_letter_code
_entity_poly.pdbx_strand_id
1 'polypeptide(L)'
;MRLFVAEKPSLGRAIAAELGVTKNNPTFQICGSDTVTWCFGHILEQYDPQDYDDNLRTWRRRDLPIVPAEWKLRPKESALTQLQVINHLLSEAEMVVHAGDPDREGQLLVDEVLEHFHYTGPVQRIWLASLDSRSIQKALATLKDNRDYANLRDSARARSQADWLIGMNATRTMTLRGRESGRDGVLSMGRVQTPTLALVVNRDREIAAFTPIDYLVLQATLQHDAGTFSAIFKPSETQPGLDSEGRLVDGATAQDIMDAVRGKNGTITSVTREKKKKAVPLPHCLSSLQKAASSKFGMTAQQVLDTAQSLYEKKLTTYPRTDCRYLPEEQFSDAARIITALSCVSGLEAVTAKADSALKGPVWDTKKITAHHAIIPTGEEPRSLTAQEKELYLMIAVQYFLQFYPPMLYEAQKILATIVETAWEARGRMIIEPGWTGFAAEEDDEDAKKKEAEQSLPSVGNNDAVLCADVDALKKKTTPPSRFSEGSLIEAMASVHRFISDATAKSVLKENEGIGTEATRASILETLKGRGFITASGKSLVSTPLGQSLIDMTPDTLRDPVTTAQWEQRLEAITRGETSLEDFMREQCAALPLLLNPVLSTPAALQPGAFPCPKCGKALHRREGKNASEFFWSCSDADCRTFLPDEDGKPGQSKEKSPRVVTEFICPDCGKALLYRQGSSKVGKPYEVFSCSGYPNCKTSFWGKGGKPDFNRRPK
;
A
#
# COMPACT_ATOMS: atom_id res chain seq x y z
N MET A 1 20.32 37.14 -4.56
CA MET A 1 18.90 36.85 -4.21
C MET A 1 18.84 35.53 -3.47
N ARG A 2 17.99 35.41 -2.43
CA ARG A 2 17.69 34.13 -1.77
C ARG A 2 16.48 33.48 -2.45
N LEU A 3 16.64 32.23 -2.93
CA LEU A 3 15.62 31.51 -3.68
C LEU A 3 15.03 30.37 -2.84
N PHE A 4 13.74 30.39 -2.58
CA PHE A 4 13.00 29.28 -1.99
C PHE A 4 12.47 28.36 -3.09
N VAL A 5 12.77 27.07 -3.00
CA VAL A 5 12.26 26.05 -3.93
C VAL A 5 11.35 25.10 -3.15
N ALA A 6 10.04 25.23 -3.32
CA ALA A 6 9.05 24.45 -2.64
C ALA A 6 8.63 23.20 -3.46
N GLU A 7 8.16 22.15 -2.79
CA GLU A 7 7.69 20.94 -3.45
C GLU A 7 6.44 21.18 -4.31
N LYS A 8 5.58 22.11 -3.88
CA LYS A 8 4.28 22.37 -4.52
C LYS A 8 3.84 23.83 -4.37
N PRO A 9 2.92 24.31 -5.25
CA PRO A 9 2.48 25.70 -5.26
C PRO A 9 1.85 26.18 -3.95
N SER A 10 1.08 25.33 -3.25
CA SER A 10 0.42 25.68 -1.99
C SER A 10 1.43 26.02 -0.89
N LEU A 11 2.48 25.21 -0.76
CA LEU A 11 3.59 25.42 0.17
C LEU A 11 4.38 26.68 -0.18
N GLY A 12 4.74 26.83 -1.46
CA GLY A 12 5.45 28.02 -1.93
C GLY A 12 4.68 29.31 -1.66
N ARG A 13 3.40 29.35 -1.97
CA ARG A 13 2.54 30.52 -1.70
C ARG A 13 2.37 30.79 -0.20
N ALA A 14 2.33 29.77 0.66
CA ALA A 14 2.24 29.96 2.09
C ALA A 14 3.51 30.63 2.64
N ILE A 15 4.69 30.19 2.19
CA ILE A 15 5.97 30.80 2.55
C ILE A 15 6.06 32.24 2.02
N ALA A 16 5.71 32.46 0.75
CA ALA A 16 5.75 33.77 0.12
C ALA A 16 4.82 34.79 0.83
N ALA A 17 3.65 34.34 1.28
CA ALA A 17 2.73 35.19 2.03
C ALA A 17 3.35 35.74 3.32
N GLU A 18 4.12 34.92 4.04
CA GLU A 18 4.81 35.35 5.28
C GLU A 18 6.04 36.23 4.98
N LEU A 19 6.68 36.04 3.81
CA LEU A 19 7.80 36.89 3.37
C LEU A 19 7.35 38.26 2.82
N GLY A 20 6.05 38.42 2.51
CA GLY A 20 5.48 39.64 1.95
C GLY A 20 5.63 39.75 0.44
N VAL A 21 4.65 39.25 -0.29
CA VAL A 21 4.64 39.23 -1.77
C VAL A 21 4.63 40.64 -2.33
N THR A 22 5.61 40.99 -3.15
CA THR A 22 5.69 42.26 -3.88
C THR A 22 5.30 42.13 -5.36
N LYS A 23 5.52 40.95 -5.96
CA LYS A 23 5.11 40.64 -7.35
C LYS A 23 4.68 39.19 -7.47
N ASN A 24 3.53 38.96 -8.08
CA ASN A 24 2.96 37.64 -8.28
C ASN A 24 3.12 37.21 -9.75
N ASN A 25 3.73 36.03 -9.99
CA ASN A 25 3.77 35.35 -11.27
C ASN A 25 3.14 33.97 -11.13
N PRO A 26 2.65 33.33 -12.21
CA PRO A 26 2.04 32.01 -12.16
C PRO A 26 2.99 30.90 -11.66
N THR A 27 4.30 31.06 -11.85
CA THR A 27 5.34 30.04 -11.62
C THR A 27 6.28 30.36 -10.46
N PHE A 28 6.25 31.60 -9.95
CA PHE A 28 7.04 32.08 -8.82
C PHE A 28 6.48 33.37 -8.23
N GLN A 29 6.92 33.75 -7.04
CA GLN A 29 6.54 35.01 -6.37
C GLN A 29 7.80 35.74 -5.89
N ILE A 30 7.84 37.06 -6.08
CA ILE A 30 8.91 37.90 -5.56
C ILE A 30 8.45 38.51 -4.23
N CYS A 31 9.31 38.42 -3.21
CA CYS A 31 9.06 38.84 -1.83
C CYS A 31 10.21 39.75 -1.37
N GLY A 32 10.24 40.99 -1.84
CA GLY A 32 11.36 41.90 -1.60
C GLY A 32 12.67 41.43 -2.21
N SER A 33 13.65 41.06 -1.39
CA SER A 33 14.95 40.51 -1.82
C SER A 33 14.89 38.97 -2.07
N ASP A 34 13.79 38.31 -1.66
CA ASP A 34 13.61 36.89 -1.77
C ASP A 34 12.71 36.53 -2.96
N THR A 35 12.89 35.32 -3.50
CA THR A 35 12.02 34.76 -4.53
C THR A 35 11.59 33.37 -4.12
N VAL A 36 10.30 33.04 -4.31
CA VAL A 36 9.75 31.73 -4.00
C VAL A 36 9.22 31.09 -5.27
N THR A 37 9.72 29.93 -5.62
CA THR A 37 9.24 29.09 -6.71
C THR A 37 8.86 27.71 -6.19
N TRP A 38 8.30 26.84 -7.04
CA TRP A 38 7.83 25.52 -6.61
C TRP A 38 7.90 24.49 -7.74
N CYS A 39 7.95 23.24 -7.34
CA CYS A 39 7.71 22.08 -8.19
C CYS A 39 6.21 21.72 -8.22
N PHE A 40 5.86 20.65 -8.92
CA PHE A 40 4.52 20.04 -8.95
C PHE A 40 4.62 18.56 -8.48
N GLY A 41 5.23 18.31 -7.33
CA GLY A 41 5.72 17.02 -6.95
C GLY A 41 6.99 16.67 -7.74
N HIS A 42 7.34 15.39 -7.91
CA HIS A 42 8.48 14.98 -8.72
C HIS A 42 8.32 15.46 -10.17
N ILE A 43 9.14 16.40 -10.60
CA ILE A 43 9.21 16.94 -11.96
C ILE A 43 10.29 16.28 -12.82
N LEU A 44 11.12 15.45 -12.20
CA LEU A 44 12.02 14.48 -12.84
C LEU A 44 11.47 13.07 -12.64
N GLU A 45 11.86 12.16 -13.54
CA GLU A 45 11.52 10.74 -13.47
C GLU A 45 12.72 9.88 -13.90
N GLN A 46 12.80 8.65 -13.40
CA GLN A 46 13.85 7.73 -13.80
C GLN A 46 13.68 7.31 -15.25
N TYR A 47 14.80 7.03 -15.93
CA TYR A 47 14.82 6.46 -17.26
C TYR A 47 14.09 5.11 -17.26
N ASP A 48 13.32 4.87 -18.34
CA ASP A 48 12.83 3.54 -18.66
C ASP A 48 13.96 2.67 -19.25
N PRO A 49 13.85 1.34 -19.21
CA PRO A 49 14.88 0.46 -19.80
C PRO A 49 15.26 0.79 -21.23
N GLN A 50 14.30 1.17 -22.08
CA GLN A 50 14.56 1.55 -23.47
C GLN A 50 15.32 2.88 -23.64
N ASP A 51 15.37 3.72 -22.62
CA ASP A 51 16.16 4.97 -22.63
C ASP A 51 17.63 4.68 -22.38
N TYR A 52 17.93 3.54 -21.74
CA TYR A 52 19.31 3.04 -21.57
C TYR A 52 19.79 2.26 -22.80
N ASP A 53 18.92 1.40 -23.36
CA ASP A 53 19.19 0.59 -24.56
C ASP A 53 17.88 0.33 -25.31
N ASP A 54 17.80 0.79 -26.56
CA ASP A 54 16.63 0.65 -27.43
C ASP A 54 16.21 -0.82 -27.66
N ASN A 55 17.14 -1.77 -27.56
CA ASN A 55 16.86 -3.19 -27.63
C ASN A 55 15.94 -3.66 -26.49
N LEU A 56 15.96 -3.01 -25.35
CA LEU A 56 15.12 -3.30 -24.18
C LEU A 56 13.66 -2.88 -24.35
N ARG A 57 13.30 -2.21 -25.46
CA ARG A 57 11.90 -1.96 -25.84
C ARG A 57 11.13 -3.25 -26.07
N THR A 58 11.80 -4.26 -26.62
CA THR A 58 11.25 -5.61 -26.77
C THR A 58 11.63 -6.44 -25.57
N TRP A 59 10.64 -6.94 -24.84
CA TRP A 59 10.87 -7.74 -23.65
C TRP A 59 11.29 -9.16 -24.00
N ARG A 60 12.47 -9.58 -23.54
CA ARG A 60 13.03 -10.92 -23.75
C ARG A 60 13.64 -11.45 -22.47
N ARG A 61 13.58 -12.76 -22.26
CA ARG A 61 14.18 -13.41 -21.06
C ARG A 61 15.68 -13.18 -20.95
N ARG A 62 16.39 -13.22 -22.09
CA ARG A 62 17.86 -13.07 -22.12
C ARG A 62 18.37 -11.69 -21.70
N ASP A 63 17.48 -10.69 -21.71
CA ASP A 63 17.81 -9.32 -21.36
C ASP A 63 17.65 -9.06 -19.84
N LEU A 64 17.24 -10.08 -19.07
CA LEU A 64 17.01 -10.00 -17.62
C LEU A 64 18.15 -10.66 -16.84
N PRO A 65 18.59 -10.10 -15.72
CA PRO A 65 18.09 -8.86 -15.12
C PRO A 65 18.65 -7.60 -15.79
N ILE A 66 17.84 -6.52 -15.80
CA ILE A 66 18.25 -5.20 -16.26
C ILE A 66 18.74 -4.42 -15.04
N VAL A 67 20.01 -4.05 -15.03
CA VAL A 67 20.65 -3.25 -13.98
C VAL A 67 21.33 -2.07 -14.66
N PRO A 68 20.88 -0.81 -14.41
CA PRO A 68 21.56 0.36 -14.96
C PRO A 68 22.98 0.47 -14.41
N ALA A 69 23.96 0.74 -15.28
CA ALA A 69 25.33 1.01 -14.88
C ALA A 69 25.43 2.38 -14.15
N GLU A 70 24.59 3.31 -14.55
CA GLU A 70 24.45 4.64 -13.98
C GLU A 70 22.97 5.01 -13.94
N TRP A 71 22.49 5.51 -12.82
CA TRP A 71 21.11 5.96 -12.67
C TRP A 71 20.91 7.32 -13.30
N LYS A 72 19.89 7.45 -14.17
CA LYS A 72 19.61 8.68 -14.91
C LYS A 72 18.16 9.11 -14.73
N LEU A 73 17.99 10.44 -14.65
CA LEU A 73 16.70 11.09 -14.58
C LEU A 73 16.44 11.90 -15.85
N ARG A 74 15.17 12.00 -16.24
CA ARG A 74 14.71 12.88 -17.31
C ARG A 74 13.61 13.79 -16.82
N PRO A 75 13.48 15.00 -17.38
CA PRO A 75 12.32 15.86 -17.13
C PRO A 75 11.03 15.21 -17.59
N LYS A 76 9.98 15.34 -16.78
CA LYS A 76 8.62 15.05 -17.23
C LYS A 76 8.18 16.09 -18.24
N GLU A 77 7.56 15.69 -19.34
CA GLU A 77 7.07 16.62 -20.39
C GLU A 77 6.18 17.72 -19.83
N SER A 78 5.29 17.39 -18.91
CA SER A 78 4.38 18.32 -18.24
C SER A 78 5.07 19.36 -17.35
N ALA A 79 6.33 19.14 -16.98
CA ALA A 79 7.08 19.99 -16.06
C ALA A 79 8.17 20.85 -16.73
N LEU A 80 8.37 20.72 -18.06
CA LEU A 80 9.46 21.37 -18.78
C LEU A 80 9.46 22.91 -18.59
N THR A 81 8.31 23.56 -18.68
CA THR A 81 8.18 25.01 -18.50
C THR A 81 8.59 25.44 -17.09
N GLN A 82 8.18 24.71 -16.06
CA GLN A 82 8.51 25.01 -14.67
C GLN A 82 10.00 24.76 -14.40
N LEU A 83 10.56 23.71 -14.96
CA LEU A 83 12.01 23.43 -14.87
C LEU A 83 12.85 24.55 -15.47
N GLN A 84 12.45 25.11 -16.63
CA GLN A 84 13.13 26.26 -17.24
C GLN A 84 13.09 27.50 -16.33
N VAL A 85 11.95 27.76 -15.68
CA VAL A 85 11.81 28.85 -14.71
C VAL A 85 12.74 28.63 -13.51
N ILE A 86 12.74 27.43 -12.94
CA ILE A 86 13.61 27.11 -11.81
C ILE A 86 15.08 27.28 -12.20
N ASN A 87 15.49 26.78 -13.37
CA ASN A 87 16.87 26.93 -13.87
C ASN A 87 17.29 28.40 -13.98
N HIS A 88 16.43 29.24 -14.54
CA HIS A 88 16.70 30.69 -14.65
C HIS A 88 16.86 31.30 -13.25
N LEU A 89 15.97 31.03 -12.31
CA LEU A 89 16.03 31.57 -10.97
C LEU A 89 17.25 31.05 -10.19
N LEU A 90 17.66 29.80 -10.40
CA LEU A 90 18.88 29.22 -9.81
C LEU A 90 20.12 29.93 -10.29
N SER A 91 20.17 30.38 -11.56
CA SER A 91 21.33 31.12 -12.10
C SER A 91 21.51 32.50 -11.44
N GLU A 92 20.48 33.07 -10.84
CA GLU A 92 20.49 34.36 -10.14
C GLU A 92 20.58 34.21 -8.61
N ALA A 93 20.45 32.99 -8.09
CA ALA A 93 20.37 32.71 -6.67
C ALA A 93 21.78 32.72 -6.03
N GLU A 94 21.99 33.54 -5.00
CA GLU A 94 23.17 33.51 -4.14
C GLU A 94 23.06 32.37 -3.11
N MET A 95 21.86 32.03 -2.71
CA MET A 95 21.55 30.98 -1.77
C MET A 95 20.17 30.38 -2.06
N VAL A 96 20.03 29.07 -1.94
CA VAL A 96 18.76 28.36 -2.05
C VAL A 96 18.26 27.98 -0.66
N VAL A 97 16.95 28.14 -0.44
CA VAL A 97 16.25 27.54 0.69
C VAL A 97 15.39 26.39 0.15
N HIS A 98 15.81 25.19 0.47
CA HIS A 98 15.09 23.96 0.15
C HIS A 98 13.81 23.88 0.99
N ALA A 99 12.67 23.94 0.35
CA ALA A 99 11.36 23.95 0.98
C ALA A 99 10.49 22.78 0.44
N GLY A 100 11.03 21.56 0.44
CA GLY A 100 10.27 20.33 0.26
C GLY A 100 9.39 20.03 1.47
N ASP A 101 8.44 19.12 1.33
CA ASP A 101 7.67 18.61 2.47
C ASP A 101 8.63 18.00 3.52
N PRO A 102 8.26 17.97 4.80
CA PRO A 102 9.15 17.53 5.86
C PRO A 102 9.22 15.99 5.94
N ASP A 103 9.53 15.33 4.84
CA ASP A 103 9.76 13.90 4.73
C ASP A 103 10.92 13.58 3.77
N ARG A 104 11.29 12.30 3.67
CA ARG A 104 12.40 11.86 2.81
C ARG A 104 12.12 12.06 1.32
N GLU A 105 10.86 11.95 0.89
CA GLU A 105 10.48 12.15 -0.51
C GLU A 105 10.56 13.64 -0.88
N GLY A 106 10.05 14.54 -0.01
CA GLY A 106 10.15 15.98 -0.20
C GLY A 106 11.59 16.47 -0.17
N GLN A 107 12.47 15.82 0.63
CA GLN A 107 13.92 16.11 0.60
C GLN A 107 14.54 15.72 -0.75
N LEU A 108 14.30 14.50 -1.22
CA LEU A 108 14.85 14.03 -2.50
C LEU A 108 14.37 14.88 -3.68
N LEU A 109 13.08 15.22 -3.70
CA LEU A 109 12.44 15.90 -4.83
C LEU A 109 13.13 17.22 -5.18
N VAL A 110 13.43 18.06 -4.20
CA VAL A 110 14.11 19.35 -4.44
C VAL A 110 15.60 19.15 -4.67
N ASP A 111 16.25 18.24 -3.94
CA ASP A 111 17.67 17.94 -4.13
C ASP A 111 17.95 17.41 -5.56
N GLU A 112 17.07 16.55 -6.13
CA GLU A 112 17.20 16.08 -7.52
C GLU A 112 17.15 17.23 -8.53
N VAL A 113 16.33 18.25 -8.28
CA VAL A 113 16.25 19.44 -9.15
C VAL A 113 17.54 20.27 -9.06
N LEU A 114 18.07 20.46 -7.86
CA LEU A 114 19.33 21.18 -7.66
C LEU A 114 20.51 20.44 -8.31
N GLU A 115 20.57 19.12 -8.16
CA GLU A 115 21.58 18.27 -8.80
C GLU A 115 21.45 18.27 -10.34
N HIS A 116 20.21 18.21 -10.87
CA HIS A 116 19.94 18.24 -12.30
C HIS A 116 20.47 19.51 -12.97
N PHE A 117 20.42 20.64 -12.28
CA PHE A 117 20.97 21.92 -12.75
C PHE A 117 22.39 22.19 -12.24
N HIS A 118 23.03 21.22 -11.59
CA HIS A 118 24.39 21.35 -11.07
C HIS A 118 24.59 22.60 -10.18
N TYR A 119 23.59 22.91 -9.34
CA TYR A 119 23.69 24.03 -8.43
C TYR A 119 24.74 23.74 -7.33
N THR A 120 25.75 24.63 -7.21
CA THR A 120 26.86 24.48 -6.27
C THR A 120 26.86 25.53 -5.16
N GLY A 121 25.92 26.46 -5.16
CA GLY A 121 25.78 27.48 -4.12
C GLY A 121 25.30 26.90 -2.78
N PRO A 122 25.28 27.74 -1.72
CA PRO A 122 24.82 27.32 -0.40
C PRO A 122 23.33 26.98 -0.41
N VAL A 123 22.98 25.89 0.28
CA VAL A 123 21.59 25.44 0.41
C VAL A 123 21.23 25.32 1.90
N GLN A 124 20.18 26.00 2.32
CA GLN A 124 19.56 25.86 3.63
C GLN A 124 18.24 25.08 3.51
N ARG A 125 17.78 24.50 4.59
CA ARG A 125 16.55 23.71 4.68
C ARG A 125 15.57 24.38 5.64
N ILE A 126 14.34 24.64 5.16
CA ILE A 126 13.20 24.98 6.01
C ILE A 126 12.37 23.72 6.28
N TRP A 127 12.04 23.46 7.55
CA TRP A 127 11.27 22.28 7.97
C TRP A 127 9.89 22.69 8.46
N LEU A 128 8.83 22.37 7.71
CA LEU A 128 7.46 22.86 7.94
C LEU A 128 6.48 21.71 8.19
N ALA A 129 6.19 21.43 9.45
CA ALA A 129 5.16 20.47 9.84
C ALA A 129 3.73 21.05 9.78
N SER A 130 3.58 22.39 9.67
CA SER A 130 2.31 23.09 9.51
C SER A 130 2.47 24.35 8.66
N LEU A 131 1.42 24.77 7.96
CA LEU A 131 1.41 25.94 7.07
C LEU A 131 0.75 27.19 7.69
N ASP A 132 0.41 27.16 8.98
CA ASP A 132 -0.05 28.35 9.68
C ASP A 132 1.07 29.39 9.83
N SER A 133 0.69 30.67 9.93
CA SER A 133 1.63 31.81 9.92
C SER A 133 2.70 31.69 11.00
N ARG A 134 2.32 31.27 12.22
CA ARG A 134 3.26 31.14 13.34
C ARG A 134 4.31 30.05 13.11
N SER A 135 3.88 28.91 12.59
CA SER A 135 4.77 27.79 12.28
C SER A 135 5.77 28.16 11.17
N ILE A 136 5.32 28.88 10.13
CA ILE A 136 6.19 29.33 9.05
C ILE A 136 7.20 30.35 9.56
N GLN A 137 6.78 31.35 10.35
CA GLN A 137 7.66 32.38 10.94
C GLN A 137 8.75 31.75 11.82
N LYS A 138 8.36 30.78 12.68
CA LYS A 138 9.31 30.04 13.52
C LYS A 138 10.31 29.27 12.66
N ALA A 139 9.87 28.59 11.61
CA ALA A 139 10.73 27.82 10.72
C ALA A 139 11.69 28.72 9.90
N LEU A 140 11.23 29.88 9.44
CA LEU A 140 12.07 30.89 8.78
C LEU A 140 13.20 31.42 9.67
N ALA A 141 12.94 31.51 10.98
CA ALA A 141 13.93 31.94 11.96
C ALA A 141 14.96 30.84 12.33
N THR A 142 14.70 29.57 11.96
CA THR A 142 15.49 28.39 12.37
C THR A 142 15.91 27.52 11.19
N LEU A 143 16.29 28.16 10.07
CA LEU A 143 16.82 27.44 8.89
C LEU A 143 18.08 26.65 9.28
N LYS A 144 18.23 25.45 8.71
CA LYS A 144 19.36 24.55 8.92
C LYS A 144 20.14 24.34 7.63
N ASP A 145 21.35 23.82 7.75
CA ASP A 145 22.13 23.42 6.58
C ASP A 145 21.47 22.21 5.90
N ASN A 146 21.30 22.26 4.57
CA ASN A 146 20.69 21.15 3.83
C ASN A 146 21.53 19.86 3.90
N ARG A 147 22.83 19.96 4.15
CA ARG A 147 23.73 18.80 4.31
C ARG A 147 23.36 17.91 5.50
N ASP A 148 22.71 18.47 6.51
CA ASP A 148 22.23 17.71 7.69
C ASP A 148 21.13 16.67 7.31
N TYR A 149 20.54 16.82 6.12
CA TYR A 149 19.47 15.98 5.59
C TYR A 149 19.93 15.05 4.45
N ALA A 150 21.24 14.93 4.20
CA ALA A 150 21.78 14.09 3.12
C ALA A 150 21.34 12.62 3.25
N ASN A 151 21.38 12.04 4.46
CA ASN A 151 20.95 10.67 4.69
C ASN A 151 19.48 10.46 4.38
N LEU A 152 18.64 11.46 4.61
CA LEU A 152 17.21 11.41 4.31
C LEU A 152 16.98 11.36 2.79
N ARG A 153 17.68 12.22 2.03
CA ARG A 153 17.74 12.19 0.56
C ARG A 153 18.19 10.82 0.06
N ASP A 154 19.28 10.29 0.59
CA ASP A 154 19.88 9.04 0.13
C ASP A 154 18.99 7.83 0.42
N SER A 155 18.26 7.83 1.53
CA SER A 155 17.24 6.82 1.85
C SER A 155 16.08 6.83 0.82
N ALA A 156 15.56 8.00 0.45
CA ALA A 156 14.53 8.12 -0.57
C ALA A 156 15.03 7.70 -1.96
N ARG A 157 16.26 8.09 -2.32
CA ARG A 157 16.91 7.69 -3.58
C ARG A 157 17.11 6.17 -3.65
N ALA A 158 17.62 5.57 -2.58
CA ALA A 158 17.80 4.13 -2.47
C ALA A 158 16.47 3.40 -2.68
N ARG A 159 15.39 3.89 -2.06
CA ARG A 159 14.05 3.36 -2.24
C ARG A 159 13.59 3.46 -3.70
N SER A 160 13.68 4.65 -4.31
CA SER A 160 13.27 4.89 -5.69
C SER A 160 14.00 3.96 -6.67
N GLN A 161 15.32 3.81 -6.52
CA GLN A 161 16.14 2.93 -7.34
C GLN A 161 15.82 1.45 -7.13
N ALA A 162 15.62 1.01 -5.89
CA ALA A 162 15.25 -0.38 -5.58
C ALA A 162 13.84 -0.72 -6.08
N ASP A 163 12.88 0.18 -5.94
CA ASP A 163 11.52 0.01 -6.45
C ASP A 163 11.51 -0.10 -7.99
N TRP A 164 12.33 0.69 -8.68
CA TRP A 164 12.54 0.55 -10.13
C TRP A 164 13.19 -0.80 -10.48
N LEU A 165 14.30 -1.14 -9.80
CA LEU A 165 15.07 -2.34 -10.06
C LEU A 165 14.22 -3.60 -9.93
N ILE A 166 13.52 -3.75 -8.81
CA ILE A 166 12.69 -4.90 -8.51
C ILE A 166 11.40 -4.87 -9.34
N GLY A 167 10.72 -3.73 -9.36
CA GLY A 167 9.45 -3.57 -10.07
C GLY A 167 9.57 -3.81 -11.56
N MET A 168 10.59 -3.25 -12.20
CA MET A 168 10.84 -3.39 -13.63
C MET A 168 11.19 -4.84 -14.01
N ASN A 169 12.15 -5.43 -13.30
CA ASN A 169 12.62 -6.78 -13.59
C ASN A 169 11.57 -7.84 -13.25
N ALA A 170 10.93 -7.77 -12.10
CA ALA A 170 9.89 -8.71 -11.71
C ALA A 170 8.65 -8.61 -12.62
N THR A 171 8.22 -7.38 -12.97
CA THR A 171 7.09 -7.17 -13.90
C THR A 171 7.38 -7.80 -15.27
N ARG A 172 8.56 -7.57 -15.82
CA ARG A 172 8.95 -8.17 -17.11
C ARG A 172 9.02 -9.69 -17.03
N THR A 173 9.64 -10.23 -15.99
CA THR A 173 9.75 -11.67 -15.75
C THR A 173 8.38 -12.33 -15.66
N MET A 174 7.48 -11.81 -14.82
CA MET A 174 6.15 -12.37 -14.63
C MET A 174 5.27 -12.22 -15.88
N THR A 175 5.36 -11.08 -16.56
CA THR A 175 4.63 -10.85 -17.81
C THR A 175 5.08 -11.82 -18.93
N LEU A 176 6.38 -12.02 -19.09
CA LEU A 176 6.91 -12.99 -20.05
C LEU A 176 6.44 -14.41 -19.72
N ARG A 177 6.50 -14.81 -18.45
CA ARG A 177 5.97 -16.10 -18.00
C ARG A 177 4.46 -16.22 -18.24
N GLY A 178 3.69 -15.18 -17.93
CA GLY A 178 2.24 -15.13 -18.22
C GLY A 178 1.95 -15.32 -19.71
N ARG A 179 2.66 -14.60 -20.57
CA ARG A 179 2.53 -14.73 -22.03
C ARG A 179 2.88 -16.14 -22.51
N GLU A 180 3.94 -16.74 -21.97
CA GLU A 180 4.34 -18.11 -22.29
C GLU A 180 3.28 -19.14 -21.91
N SER A 181 2.46 -18.87 -20.89
CA SER A 181 1.32 -19.70 -20.51
C SER A 181 0.03 -19.41 -21.29
N GLY A 182 -0.01 -18.36 -22.13
CA GLY A 182 -1.18 -17.96 -22.92
C GLY A 182 -2.00 -16.82 -22.31
N ARG A 183 -1.46 -16.10 -21.33
CA ARG A 183 -2.10 -14.91 -20.78
C ARG A 183 -1.70 -13.66 -21.55
N ASP A 184 -2.65 -12.76 -21.74
CA ASP A 184 -2.39 -11.41 -22.24
C ASP A 184 -2.30 -10.39 -21.08
N GLY A 185 -1.74 -9.21 -21.40
CA GLY A 185 -1.61 -8.12 -20.46
C GLY A 185 -0.29 -8.09 -19.68
N VAL A 186 -0.12 -7.05 -18.85
CA VAL A 186 1.06 -6.84 -18.02
C VAL A 186 0.77 -7.32 -16.60
N LEU A 187 1.59 -8.23 -16.11
CA LEU A 187 1.56 -8.72 -14.73
C LEU A 187 2.48 -7.85 -13.87
N SER A 188 1.96 -6.70 -13.45
CA SER A 188 2.71 -5.73 -12.66
C SER A 188 3.08 -6.28 -11.29
N MET A 189 4.34 -6.15 -10.95
CA MET A 189 4.94 -6.56 -9.68
C MET A 189 5.57 -5.35 -8.99
N GLY A 190 5.66 -5.39 -7.67
CA GLY A 190 6.34 -4.37 -6.91
C GLY A 190 6.64 -4.83 -5.50
N ARG A 191 7.69 -4.26 -4.91
CA ARG A 191 8.22 -4.62 -3.59
C ARG A 191 7.16 -4.55 -2.48
N VAL A 192 6.26 -3.56 -2.54
CA VAL A 192 5.16 -3.39 -1.56
C VAL A 192 3.83 -3.89 -2.14
N GLN A 193 3.59 -3.67 -3.44
CA GLN A 193 2.35 -4.06 -4.12
C GLN A 193 2.07 -5.56 -4.04
N THR A 194 3.10 -6.39 -4.26
CA THR A 194 2.94 -7.84 -4.33
C THR A 194 2.61 -8.47 -2.98
N PRO A 195 3.31 -8.16 -1.87
CA PRO A 195 2.92 -8.66 -0.55
C PRO A 195 1.55 -8.13 -0.10
N THR A 196 1.19 -6.90 -0.45
CA THR A 196 -0.16 -6.37 -0.17
C THR A 196 -1.25 -7.18 -0.87
N LEU A 197 -1.04 -7.53 -2.15
CA LEU A 197 -1.94 -8.45 -2.87
C LEU A 197 -1.99 -9.83 -2.20
N ALA A 198 -0.86 -10.35 -1.74
CA ALA A 198 -0.78 -11.64 -1.06
C ALA A 198 -1.60 -11.66 0.23
N LEU A 199 -1.64 -10.56 1.01
CA LEU A 199 -2.50 -10.46 2.19
C LEU A 199 -3.98 -10.66 1.83
N VAL A 200 -4.46 -10.01 0.76
CA VAL A 200 -5.86 -10.13 0.32
C VAL A 200 -6.16 -11.54 -0.20
N VAL A 201 -5.28 -12.09 -1.04
CA VAL A 201 -5.43 -13.46 -1.60
C VAL A 201 -5.45 -14.51 -0.50
N ASN A 202 -4.52 -14.42 0.46
CA ASN A 202 -4.44 -15.36 1.58
C ASN A 202 -5.69 -15.29 2.46
N ARG A 203 -6.21 -14.08 2.73
CA ARG A 203 -7.44 -13.90 3.48
C ARG A 203 -8.65 -14.52 2.77
N ASP A 204 -8.78 -14.34 1.46
CA ASP A 204 -9.86 -14.95 0.68
C ASP A 204 -9.75 -16.48 0.69
N ARG A 205 -8.54 -17.04 0.63
CA ARG A 205 -8.29 -18.48 0.72
C ARG A 205 -8.60 -19.03 2.11
N GLU A 206 -8.21 -18.32 3.15
CA GLU A 206 -8.54 -18.66 4.54
C GLU A 206 -10.06 -18.74 4.73
N ILE A 207 -10.79 -17.74 4.21
CA ILE A 207 -12.27 -17.72 4.24
C ILE A 207 -12.87 -18.88 3.42
N ALA A 208 -12.33 -19.14 2.23
CA ALA A 208 -12.82 -20.22 1.36
C ALA A 208 -12.56 -21.62 1.94
N ALA A 209 -11.48 -21.81 2.65
CA ALA A 209 -11.11 -23.07 3.30
C ALA A 209 -11.78 -23.25 4.68
N PHE A 210 -12.42 -22.19 5.20
CA PHE A 210 -12.96 -22.20 6.54
C PHE A 210 -14.18 -23.14 6.62
N THR A 211 -14.14 -24.05 7.58
CA THR A 211 -15.26 -24.94 7.90
C THR A 211 -15.89 -24.47 9.22
N PRO A 212 -17.14 -23.96 9.19
CA PRO A 212 -17.80 -23.52 10.40
C PRO A 212 -18.10 -24.68 11.35
N ILE A 213 -17.85 -24.48 12.63
CA ILE A 213 -18.14 -25.43 13.71
C ILE A 213 -19.29 -24.87 14.54
N ASP A 214 -20.35 -25.63 14.70
CA ASP A 214 -21.44 -25.32 15.62
C ASP A 214 -21.00 -25.70 17.05
N TYR A 215 -21.25 -24.79 18.00
CA TYR A 215 -20.95 -25.01 19.41
C TYR A 215 -22.00 -24.37 20.32
N LEU A 216 -22.00 -24.77 21.57
CA LEU A 216 -22.96 -24.33 22.58
C LEU A 216 -22.25 -23.47 23.63
N VAL A 217 -22.90 -22.39 24.03
CA VAL A 217 -22.52 -21.59 25.20
C VAL A 217 -23.64 -21.69 26.19
N LEU A 218 -23.39 -22.35 27.34
CA LEU A 218 -24.41 -22.44 28.38
C LEU A 218 -24.39 -21.15 29.20
N GLN A 219 -25.57 -20.55 29.33
CA GLN A 219 -25.78 -19.32 30.09
C GLN A 219 -26.80 -19.57 31.19
N ALA A 220 -26.40 -19.45 32.44
CA ALA A 220 -27.25 -19.57 33.62
C ALA A 220 -27.74 -18.21 34.08
N THR A 221 -28.99 -18.16 34.54
CA THR A 221 -29.57 -17.06 35.29
C THR A 221 -29.44 -17.36 36.78
N LEU A 222 -28.56 -16.68 37.46
CA LEU A 222 -28.29 -16.86 38.89
C LEU A 222 -29.04 -15.83 39.70
N GLN A 223 -29.76 -16.28 40.73
CA GLN A 223 -30.48 -15.44 41.69
C GLN A 223 -29.73 -15.39 43.04
N HIS A 224 -29.57 -14.19 43.54
CA HIS A 224 -29.05 -13.89 44.85
C HIS A 224 -29.95 -12.85 45.52
N ASP A 225 -29.93 -12.69 46.84
CA ASP A 225 -30.73 -11.69 47.56
C ASP A 225 -30.48 -10.25 47.11
N ALA A 226 -29.25 -9.96 46.67
CA ALA A 226 -28.84 -8.66 46.12
C ALA A 226 -29.24 -8.41 44.66
N GLY A 227 -29.76 -9.42 43.93
CA GLY A 227 -30.18 -9.30 42.53
C GLY A 227 -29.88 -10.52 41.68
N THR A 228 -30.33 -10.45 40.42
CA THR A 228 -30.17 -11.50 39.45
C THR A 228 -29.14 -11.14 38.42
N PHE A 229 -28.30 -12.11 37.99
CA PHE A 229 -27.25 -11.89 36.98
C PHE A 229 -27.03 -13.13 36.12
N SER A 230 -26.47 -12.92 34.93
CA SER A 230 -26.13 -14.01 34.00
C SER A 230 -24.71 -14.49 34.22
N ALA A 231 -24.48 -15.80 34.17
CA ALA A 231 -23.17 -16.42 34.23
C ALA A 231 -23.01 -17.46 33.09
N ILE A 232 -21.82 -17.52 32.53
CA ILE A 232 -21.48 -18.44 31.45
C ILE A 232 -20.74 -19.66 32.04
N PHE A 233 -21.12 -20.84 31.58
CA PHE A 233 -20.42 -22.07 31.93
C PHE A 233 -18.92 -22.00 31.52
N LYS A 234 -18.06 -22.34 32.46
CA LYS A 234 -16.63 -22.44 32.24
C LYS A 234 -16.20 -23.89 32.31
N PRO A 235 -15.99 -24.54 31.14
CA PRO A 235 -15.55 -25.94 31.14
C PRO A 235 -14.18 -26.11 31.76
N SER A 236 -13.94 -27.23 32.41
CA SER A 236 -12.59 -27.67 32.80
C SER A 236 -11.87 -28.24 31.59
N GLU A 237 -10.54 -28.32 31.65
CA GLU A 237 -9.72 -28.91 30.56
C GLU A 237 -10.07 -30.38 30.28
N THR A 238 -10.61 -31.08 31.25
CA THR A 238 -10.99 -32.51 31.18
C THR A 238 -12.47 -32.70 30.90
N GLN A 239 -13.23 -31.63 30.65
CA GLN A 239 -14.68 -31.68 30.40
C GLN A 239 -14.96 -32.48 29.13
N PRO A 240 -15.80 -33.54 29.17
CA PRO A 240 -16.25 -34.24 27.97
C PRO A 240 -17.00 -33.31 27.03
N GLY A 241 -17.02 -33.65 25.73
CA GLY A 241 -17.80 -32.93 24.71
C GLY A 241 -17.20 -31.63 24.22
N LEU A 242 -15.92 -31.34 24.55
CA LEU A 242 -15.19 -30.20 24.03
C LEU A 242 -14.43 -30.54 22.75
N ASP A 243 -14.26 -29.54 21.88
CA ASP A 243 -13.31 -29.60 20.78
C ASP A 243 -11.88 -29.17 21.21
N SER A 244 -10.92 -29.17 20.27
CA SER A 244 -9.53 -28.80 20.52
C SER A 244 -9.33 -27.36 21.01
N GLU A 245 -10.33 -26.50 20.81
CA GLU A 245 -10.32 -25.09 21.23
C GLU A 245 -11.10 -24.85 22.53
N GLY A 246 -11.54 -25.94 23.19
CA GLY A 246 -12.29 -25.88 24.45
C GLY A 246 -13.76 -25.42 24.30
N ARG A 247 -14.37 -25.54 23.10
CA ARG A 247 -15.77 -25.21 22.88
C ARG A 247 -16.64 -26.45 23.06
N LEU A 248 -17.77 -26.29 23.73
CA LEU A 248 -18.73 -27.39 23.95
C LEU A 248 -19.48 -27.68 22.64
N VAL A 249 -19.18 -28.81 22.01
CA VAL A 249 -19.77 -29.23 20.72
C VAL A 249 -20.76 -30.35 20.87
N ASP A 250 -20.75 -31.07 21.98
CA ASP A 250 -21.67 -32.19 22.24
C ASP A 250 -22.95 -31.71 22.93
N GLY A 251 -24.07 -31.89 22.21
CA GLY A 251 -25.40 -31.48 22.70
C GLY A 251 -25.91 -32.33 23.87
N ALA A 252 -25.53 -33.62 23.96
CA ALA A 252 -25.95 -34.50 25.07
C ALA A 252 -25.27 -34.04 26.36
N THR A 253 -23.96 -33.83 26.34
CA THR A 253 -23.20 -33.28 27.48
C THR A 253 -23.74 -31.91 27.91
N ALA A 254 -24.08 -31.03 26.96
CA ALA A 254 -24.72 -29.76 27.27
C ALA A 254 -26.05 -29.92 28.02
N GLN A 255 -26.90 -30.85 27.57
CA GLN A 255 -28.20 -31.14 28.21
C GLN A 255 -28.02 -31.70 29.61
N ASP A 256 -27.11 -32.65 29.80
CA ASP A 256 -26.81 -33.24 31.11
C ASP A 256 -26.35 -32.17 32.12
N ILE A 257 -25.49 -31.22 31.70
CA ILE A 257 -25.05 -30.12 32.55
C ILE A 257 -26.25 -29.23 32.93
N MET A 258 -27.07 -28.85 31.95
CA MET A 258 -28.25 -27.99 32.21
C MET A 258 -29.23 -28.64 33.16
N ASP A 259 -29.55 -29.92 32.98
CA ASP A 259 -30.48 -30.66 33.83
C ASP A 259 -29.93 -30.85 35.26
N ALA A 260 -28.61 -31.01 35.38
CA ALA A 260 -27.94 -31.12 36.68
C ALA A 260 -27.99 -29.83 37.49
N VAL A 261 -27.93 -28.63 36.84
CA VAL A 261 -27.78 -27.34 37.56
C VAL A 261 -29.09 -26.58 37.69
N ARG A 262 -30.08 -26.81 36.83
CA ARG A 262 -31.38 -26.09 36.85
C ARG A 262 -32.10 -26.29 38.18
N GLY A 263 -32.50 -25.17 38.82
CA GLY A 263 -33.15 -25.18 40.11
C GLY A 263 -32.27 -25.59 41.30
N LYS A 264 -30.96 -25.69 41.10
CA LYS A 264 -30.00 -26.05 42.17
C LYS A 264 -29.34 -24.85 42.80
N ASN A 265 -29.07 -24.98 44.08
CA ASN A 265 -28.27 -24.02 44.79
C ASN A 265 -26.78 -24.24 44.47
N GLY A 266 -26.04 -23.14 44.33
CA GLY A 266 -24.61 -23.08 44.19
C GLY A 266 -24.01 -22.11 45.20
N THR A 267 -22.70 -21.97 45.10
CA THR A 267 -21.94 -21.08 46.02
C THR A 267 -21.02 -20.18 45.19
N ILE A 268 -20.93 -18.93 45.52
CA ILE A 268 -19.96 -17.99 44.99
C ILE A 268 -18.59 -18.32 45.52
N THR A 269 -17.71 -18.79 44.65
CA THR A 269 -16.34 -19.21 45.05
C THR A 269 -15.32 -18.07 45.02
N SER A 270 -15.57 -17.06 44.16
CA SER A 270 -14.67 -15.90 44.08
C SER A 270 -15.40 -14.69 43.53
N VAL A 271 -15.15 -13.55 44.15
CA VAL A 271 -15.56 -12.21 43.67
C VAL A 271 -14.29 -11.37 43.51
N THR A 272 -14.06 -10.91 42.27
CA THR A 272 -12.93 -10.00 41.98
C THR A 272 -13.49 -8.67 41.50
N ARG A 273 -12.99 -7.58 42.10
CA ARG A 273 -13.29 -6.20 41.69
C ARG A 273 -12.00 -5.46 41.49
N GLU A 274 -11.77 -4.98 40.28
CA GLU A 274 -10.54 -4.28 39.91
C GLU A 274 -10.86 -2.94 39.29
N LYS A 275 -10.35 -1.87 39.89
CA LYS A 275 -10.42 -0.53 39.28
C LYS A 275 -9.44 -0.47 38.11
N LYS A 276 -9.96 -0.24 36.93
CA LYS A 276 -9.21 -0.14 35.66
C LYS A 276 -9.37 1.23 35.04
N LYS A 277 -8.36 1.62 34.28
CA LYS A 277 -8.34 2.86 33.50
C LYS A 277 -8.32 2.51 32.03
N LYS A 278 -9.22 3.13 31.25
CA LYS A 278 -9.12 3.12 29.80
C LYS A 278 -8.49 4.43 29.36
N ALA A 279 -7.29 4.34 28.80
CA ALA A 279 -6.54 5.49 28.34
C ALA A 279 -7.30 6.25 27.23
N VAL A 280 -7.01 7.53 27.12
CA VAL A 280 -7.48 8.35 26.01
C VAL A 280 -6.86 7.83 24.70
N PRO A 281 -7.66 7.63 23.64
CA PRO A 281 -7.11 7.21 22.36
C PRO A 281 -6.23 8.32 21.78
N LEU A 282 -5.02 7.95 21.29
CA LEU A 282 -4.08 8.91 20.74
C LEU A 282 -4.68 9.63 19.52
N PRO A 283 -4.23 10.84 19.18
CA PRO A 283 -4.56 11.53 17.94
C PRO A 283 -4.29 10.68 16.71
N HIS A 284 -4.79 11.09 15.57
CA HIS A 284 -4.61 10.33 14.34
C HIS A 284 -3.22 10.50 13.72
N CYS A 285 -2.66 9.39 13.24
CA CYS A 285 -1.76 9.36 12.09
C CYS A 285 -2.58 9.07 10.82
N LEU A 286 -1.98 9.08 9.64
CA LEU A 286 -2.72 8.89 8.40
C LEU A 286 -3.42 7.52 8.33
N SER A 287 -2.72 6.43 8.64
CA SER A 287 -3.31 5.09 8.60
C SER A 287 -4.48 4.91 9.57
N SER A 288 -4.38 5.45 10.80
CA SER A 288 -5.49 5.40 11.76
C SER A 288 -6.66 6.27 11.33
N LEU A 289 -6.42 7.42 10.68
CA LEU A 289 -7.44 8.28 10.11
C LEU A 289 -8.16 7.59 8.95
N GLN A 290 -7.41 6.95 8.05
CA GLN A 290 -7.96 6.16 6.93
C GLN A 290 -8.85 5.01 7.42
N LYS A 291 -8.42 4.28 8.47
CA LYS A 291 -9.23 3.23 9.08
C LYS A 291 -10.54 3.79 9.65
N ALA A 292 -10.46 4.84 10.46
CA ALA A 292 -11.62 5.45 11.11
C ALA A 292 -12.61 6.03 10.09
N ALA A 293 -12.12 6.78 9.08
CA ALA A 293 -12.96 7.37 8.05
C ALA A 293 -13.56 6.32 7.11
N SER A 294 -12.82 5.26 6.78
CA SER A 294 -13.34 4.13 6.01
C SER A 294 -14.46 3.40 6.76
N SER A 295 -14.31 3.15 8.06
CA SER A 295 -15.34 2.52 8.89
C SER A 295 -16.58 3.39 9.00
N LYS A 296 -16.42 4.68 9.35
CA LYS A 296 -17.53 5.59 9.68
C LYS A 296 -18.24 6.15 8.45
N PHE A 297 -17.49 6.57 7.43
CA PHE A 297 -18.01 7.29 6.27
C PHE A 297 -17.92 6.48 4.96
N GLY A 298 -17.25 5.33 4.96
CA GLY A 298 -17.03 4.54 3.74
C GLY A 298 -16.05 5.18 2.75
N MET A 299 -15.23 6.13 3.20
CA MET A 299 -14.22 6.78 2.35
C MET A 299 -13.11 5.79 1.97
N THR A 300 -12.63 5.88 0.71
CA THR A 300 -11.45 5.12 0.29
C THR A 300 -10.19 5.71 0.94
N ALA A 301 -9.12 4.91 1.02
CA ALA A 301 -7.85 5.38 1.56
C ALA A 301 -7.29 6.59 0.80
N GLN A 302 -7.46 6.62 -0.53
CA GLN A 302 -7.05 7.74 -1.37
C GLN A 302 -7.90 8.99 -1.11
N GLN A 303 -9.23 8.85 -1.00
CA GLN A 303 -10.10 9.98 -0.67
C GLN A 303 -9.75 10.61 0.66
N VAL A 304 -9.41 9.80 1.68
CA VAL A 304 -8.98 10.32 2.98
C VAL A 304 -7.66 11.08 2.87
N LEU A 305 -6.69 10.55 2.13
CA LEU A 305 -5.40 11.21 1.90
C LEU A 305 -5.59 12.55 1.19
N ASP A 306 -6.37 12.58 0.09
CA ASP A 306 -6.60 13.78 -0.70
C ASP A 306 -7.35 14.85 0.12
N THR A 307 -8.34 14.41 0.92
CA THR A 307 -9.11 15.31 1.80
C THR A 307 -8.23 15.87 2.92
N ALA A 308 -7.41 15.04 3.56
CA ALA A 308 -6.48 15.48 4.60
C ALA A 308 -5.40 16.43 4.04
N GLN A 309 -4.93 16.15 2.81
CA GLN A 309 -4.02 17.05 2.09
C GLN A 309 -4.67 18.42 1.81
N SER A 310 -5.94 18.43 1.39
CA SER A 310 -6.70 19.68 1.19
C SER A 310 -6.85 20.47 2.50
N LEU A 311 -7.16 19.81 3.62
CA LEU A 311 -7.25 20.46 4.95
C LEU A 311 -5.91 21.08 5.37
N TYR A 312 -4.80 20.38 5.13
CA TYR A 312 -3.45 20.89 5.37
C TYR A 312 -3.16 22.13 4.51
N GLU A 313 -3.46 22.10 3.21
CA GLU A 313 -3.26 23.21 2.29
C GLU A 313 -4.14 24.43 2.61
N LYS A 314 -5.32 24.19 3.19
CA LYS A 314 -6.20 25.22 3.78
C LYS A 314 -5.71 25.71 5.16
N LYS A 315 -4.57 25.22 5.64
CA LYS A 315 -3.97 25.55 6.94
C LYS A 315 -4.79 25.14 8.16
N LEU A 316 -5.76 24.22 8.00
CA LEU A 316 -6.69 23.82 9.05
C LEU A 316 -6.15 22.66 9.91
N THR A 317 -5.28 21.84 9.35
CA THR A 317 -4.63 20.73 10.04
C THR A 317 -3.13 20.72 9.81
N THR A 318 -2.40 19.98 10.63
CA THR A 318 -0.97 19.71 10.43
C THR A 318 -0.74 18.71 9.32
N TYR A 319 0.54 18.46 8.95
CA TYR A 319 0.95 17.61 7.84
C TYR A 319 0.31 16.20 7.92
N PRO A 320 -0.39 15.74 6.85
CA PRO A 320 -1.20 14.54 6.94
C PRO A 320 -0.42 13.23 6.78
N ARG A 321 0.76 13.22 6.13
CA ARG A 321 1.51 12.00 5.83
C ARG A 321 2.44 11.64 6.98
N THR A 322 1.88 11.45 8.17
CA THR A 322 2.59 11.07 9.38
C THR A 322 2.15 9.71 9.89
N ASP A 323 3.09 8.93 10.37
CA ASP A 323 2.91 7.67 11.09
C ASP A 323 2.83 7.89 12.61
N CYS A 324 3.27 9.06 13.09
CA CYS A 324 3.33 9.41 14.49
C CYS A 324 1.94 9.81 15.05
N ARG A 325 1.68 9.39 16.28
CA ARG A 325 0.45 9.72 17.04
C ARG A 325 0.75 10.55 18.28
N TYR A 326 1.99 11.03 18.45
CA TYR A 326 2.43 11.82 19.59
C TYR A 326 2.62 13.28 19.20
N LEU A 327 2.68 14.17 20.20
CA LEU A 327 2.80 15.61 20.06
C LEU A 327 4.05 16.14 20.77
N PRO A 328 4.72 17.19 20.22
CA PRO A 328 5.81 17.84 20.90
C PRO A 328 5.37 18.48 22.23
N GLU A 329 6.17 18.33 23.26
CA GLU A 329 5.86 18.91 24.57
C GLU A 329 5.68 20.43 24.52
N GLU A 330 6.43 21.12 23.66
CA GLU A 330 6.34 22.58 23.50
C GLU A 330 5.00 23.04 22.90
N GLN A 331 4.35 22.21 22.05
CA GLN A 331 3.04 22.54 21.47
C GLN A 331 1.90 22.52 22.49
N PHE A 332 2.12 21.95 23.68
CA PHE A 332 1.12 22.00 24.74
C PHE A 332 0.73 23.44 25.09
N SER A 333 1.64 24.39 24.96
CA SER A 333 1.36 25.82 25.18
C SER A 333 0.31 26.41 24.24
N ASP A 334 0.05 25.80 23.08
CA ASP A 334 -0.96 26.23 22.11
C ASP A 334 -2.37 25.68 22.41
N ALA A 335 -2.47 24.71 23.31
CA ALA A 335 -3.74 24.01 23.60
C ALA A 335 -4.90 24.95 23.94
N ALA A 336 -4.70 25.86 24.89
CA ALA A 336 -5.75 26.80 25.31
C ALA A 336 -6.23 27.69 24.15
N ARG A 337 -5.30 28.14 23.29
CA ARG A 337 -5.60 28.94 22.09
C ARG A 337 -6.43 28.15 21.10
N ILE A 338 -6.04 26.90 20.81
CA ILE A 338 -6.74 26.04 19.84
C ILE A 338 -8.15 25.71 20.34
N ILE A 339 -8.29 25.35 21.61
CA ILE A 339 -9.61 25.09 22.25
C ILE A 339 -10.52 26.32 22.12
N THR A 340 -10.01 27.50 22.47
CA THR A 340 -10.78 28.75 22.40
C THR A 340 -11.17 29.10 20.96
N ALA A 341 -10.23 29.01 20.03
CA ALA A 341 -10.46 29.34 18.61
C ALA A 341 -11.52 28.44 17.94
N LEU A 342 -11.61 27.18 18.35
CA LEU A 342 -12.52 26.21 17.75
C LEU A 342 -13.79 25.93 18.56
N SER A 343 -13.99 26.61 19.68
CA SER A 343 -15.15 26.43 20.59
C SER A 343 -16.50 26.74 19.92
N CYS A 344 -16.53 27.64 18.95
CA CYS A 344 -17.73 28.03 18.21
C CYS A 344 -17.93 27.25 16.91
N VAL A 345 -17.05 26.28 16.58
CA VAL A 345 -17.18 25.48 15.36
C VAL A 345 -18.26 24.43 15.55
N SER A 346 -19.25 24.47 14.61
CA SER A 346 -20.39 23.54 14.64
C SER A 346 -19.95 22.08 14.63
N GLY A 347 -20.30 21.37 15.72
CA GLY A 347 -19.94 19.98 15.99
C GLY A 347 -18.76 19.81 16.95
N LEU A 348 -18.13 20.87 17.43
CA LEU A 348 -17.05 20.84 18.43
C LEU A 348 -17.45 21.47 19.77
N GLU A 349 -18.60 22.14 19.87
CA GLU A 349 -19.02 22.88 21.03
C GLU A 349 -19.04 22.02 22.31
N ALA A 350 -19.57 20.81 22.20
CA ALA A 350 -19.71 19.91 23.35
C ALA A 350 -18.34 19.42 23.87
N VAL A 351 -17.41 19.10 22.97
CA VAL A 351 -16.11 18.56 23.34
C VAL A 351 -15.13 19.65 23.77
N THR A 352 -15.29 20.90 23.30
CA THR A 352 -14.45 22.03 23.72
C THR A 352 -14.90 22.63 25.03
N ALA A 353 -16.21 22.67 25.30
CA ALA A 353 -16.79 23.29 26.52
C ALA A 353 -16.29 22.70 27.85
N LYS A 354 -15.90 21.41 27.85
CA LYS A 354 -15.43 20.69 29.06
C LYS A 354 -13.96 20.28 28.95
N ALA A 355 -13.26 20.68 27.90
CA ALA A 355 -11.85 20.38 27.74
C ALA A 355 -11.01 21.16 28.75
N ASP A 356 -10.19 20.44 29.53
CA ASP A 356 -9.27 21.06 30.48
C ASP A 356 -7.91 21.30 29.82
N SER A 357 -7.64 22.54 29.40
CA SER A 357 -6.40 22.94 28.77
C SER A 357 -5.15 22.81 29.67
N ALA A 358 -5.33 22.62 30.98
CA ALA A 358 -4.23 22.38 31.91
C ALA A 358 -3.87 20.89 32.03
N LEU A 359 -4.73 19.99 31.54
CA LEU A 359 -4.51 18.55 31.59
C LEU A 359 -3.50 18.12 30.54
N LYS A 360 -2.24 17.89 30.93
CA LYS A 360 -1.18 17.38 30.07
C LYS A 360 -1.12 15.85 30.15
N GLY A 361 -1.71 15.19 29.15
CA GLY A 361 -1.69 13.73 29.03
C GLY A 361 -0.37 13.17 28.47
N PRO A 362 -0.22 11.84 28.39
CA PRO A 362 0.99 11.15 27.90
C PRO A 362 1.23 11.28 26.40
N VAL A 363 0.31 11.90 25.65
CA VAL A 363 0.45 12.18 24.22
C VAL A 363 1.57 13.18 23.93
N TRP A 364 1.84 14.08 24.88
CA TRP A 364 2.85 15.13 24.79
C TRP A 364 4.23 14.56 25.16
N ASP A 365 4.88 13.89 24.19
CA ASP A 365 6.14 13.20 24.38
C ASP A 365 7.04 13.39 23.14
N THR A 366 7.93 14.39 23.20
CA THR A 366 8.85 14.73 22.10
C THR A 366 9.79 13.57 21.75
N LYS A 367 10.10 12.67 22.69
CA LYS A 367 11.02 11.54 22.44
C LYS A 367 10.42 10.47 21.52
N LYS A 368 9.09 10.43 21.40
CA LYS A 368 8.37 9.50 20.52
C LYS A 368 8.06 10.06 19.14
N ILE A 369 8.54 11.25 18.85
CA ILE A 369 8.38 11.89 17.55
C ILE A 369 9.63 11.62 16.73
N THR A 370 9.42 11.10 15.53
CA THR A 370 10.47 10.85 14.53
C THR A 370 10.66 12.09 13.65
N ALA A 371 10.05 12.10 12.47
CA ALA A 371 10.10 13.24 11.55
C ALA A 371 8.90 14.19 11.75
N HIS A 372 7.73 13.63 12.10
CA HIS A 372 6.45 14.34 12.20
C HIS A 372 5.76 14.01 13.51
N HIS A 373 4.82 14.89 13.91
CA HIS A 373 3.89 14.62 14.99
C HIS A 373 2.50 14.26 14.44
N ALA A 374 1.56 13.90 15.30
CA ALA A 374 0.19 13.54 14.97
C ALA A 374 -0.55 14.63 14.16
N ILE A 375 -1.57 14.21 13.41
CA ILE A 375 -2.47 15.11 12.69
C ILE A 375 -3.40 15.78 13.71
N ILE A 376 -3.30 17.10 13.82
CA ILE A 376 -4.11 17.90 14.74
C ILE A 376 -4.63 19.19 14.07
N PRO A 377 -5.69 19.83 14.58
CA PRO A 377 -6.11 21.14 14.10
C PRO A 377 -5.08 22.23 14.47
N THR A 378 -4.94 23.24 13.63
CA THR A 378 -4.03 24.39 13.84
C THR A 378 -4.63 25.47 14.73
N GLY A 379 -5.96 25.48 14.84
CA GLY A 379 -6.74 26.55 15.48
C GLY A 379 -7.23 27.63 14.49
N GLU A 380 -6.95 27.47 13.19
CA GLU A 380 -7.57 28.29 12.16
C GLU A 380 -9.05 27.91 11.99
N GLU A 381 -9.90 28.91 11.79
CA GLU A 381 -11.34 28.70 11.63
C GLU A 381 -11.67 28.00 10.31
N PRO A 382 -12.37 26.84 10.33
CA PRO A 382 -12.73 26.12 9.10
C PRO A 382 -13.82 26.85 8.34
N ARG A 383 -13.46 27.45 7.20
CA ARG A 383 -14.37 28.15 6.30
C ARG A 383 -14.45 27.41 4.95
N SER A 384 -15.64 27.38 4.35
CA SER A 384 -15.86 26.84 3.00
C SER A 384 -15.37 25.40 2.80
N LEU A 385 -15.74 24.52 3.73
CA LEU A 385 -15.44 23.08 3.64
C LEU A 385 -16.52 22.34 2.83
N THR A 386 -16.08 21.38 2.01
CA THR A 386 -16.98 20.37 1.46
C THR A 386 -17.52 19.46 2.57
N ALA A 387 -18.54 18.67 2.30
CA ALA A 387 -19.09 17.72 3.28
C ALA A 387 -18.01 16.73 3.79
N GLN A 388 -17.23 16.17 2.88
CA GLN A 388 -16.15 15.23 3.22
C GLN A 388 -15.04 15.91 4.04
N GLU A 389 -14.63 17.12 3.67
CA GLU A 389 -13.64 17.88 4.44
C GLU A 389 -14.14 18.19 5.84
N LYS A 390 -15.42 18.57 5.99
CA LYS A 390 -16.03 18.84 7.30
C LYS A 390 -16.05 17.58 8.18
N GLU A 391 -16.47 16.44 7.62
CA GLU A 391 -16.51 15.17 8.35
C GLU A 391 -15.12 14.75 8.83
N LEU A 392 -14.11 14.83 7.95
CA LEU A 392 -12.74 14.45 8.29
C LEU A 392 -12.10 15.44 9.27
N TYR A 393 -12.33 16.74 9.10
CA TYR A 393 -11.87 17.77 10.02
C TYR A 393 -12.42 17.58 11.42
N LEU A 394 -13.74 17.35 11.56
CA LEU A 394 -14.37 17.09 12.85
C LEU A 394 -13.81 15.83 13.50
N MET A 395 -13.54 14.76 12.75
CA MET A 395 -12.92 13.54 13.26
C MET A 395 -11.54 13.82 13.84
N ILE A 396 -10.69 14.57 13.12
CA ILE A 396 -9.34 14.97 13.57
C ILE A 396 -9.44 15.86 14.82
N ALA A 397 -10.30 16.87 14.80
CA ALA A 397 -10.43 17.83 15.88
C ALA A 397 -10.98 17.19 17.16
N VAL A 398 -12.02 16.37 17.06
CA VAL A 398 -12.56 15.64 18.24
C VAL A 398 -11.47 14.77 18.85
N GLN A 399 -10.74 14.00 18.05
CA GLN A 399 -9.66 13.11 18.54
C GLN A 399 -8.54 13.88 19.25
N TYR A 400 -8.22 15.09 18.77
CA TYR A 400 -7.30 16.00 19.45
C TYR A 400 -7.86 16.50 20.76
N PHE A 401 -9.13 16.94 20.80
CA PHE A 401 -9.73 17.48 22.02
C PHE A 401 -9.93 16.43 23.12
N LEU A 402 -10.06 15.15 22.77
CA LEU A 402 -10.08 14.08 23.76
C LEU A 402 -8.83 14.06 24.65
N GLN A 403 -7.69 14.59 24.18
CA GLN A 403 -6.44 14.64 24.96
C GLN A 403 -6.52 15.53 26.19
N PHE A 404 -7.54 16.37 26.28
CA PHE A 404 -7.83 17.29 27.41
C PHE A 404 -8.91 16.74 28.35
N TYR A 405 -9.08 15.42 28.34
CA TYR A 405 -10.00 14.69 29.21
C TYR A 405 -9.27 13.62 30.03
N PRO A 406 -9.74 13.32 31.24
CA PRO A 406 -9.19 12.21 32.00
C PRO A 406 -9.52 10.87 31.34
N PRO A 407 -8.73 9.80 31.60
CA PRO A 407 -9.09 8.46 31.22
C PRO A 407 -10.42 8.02 31.81
N MET A 408 -11.14 7.12 31.15
CA MET A 408 -12.33 6.50 31.75
C MET A 408 -11.90 5.60 32.89
N LEU A 409 -12.53 5.76 34.04
CA LEU A 409 -12.36 4.89 35.20
C LEU A 409 -13.56 3.96 35.31
N TYR A 410 -13.29 2.67 35.42
CA TYR A 410 -14.33 1.67 35.63
C TYR A 410 -13.87 0.57 36.57
N GLU A 411 -14.81 -0.07 37.23
CA GLU A 411 -14.57 -1.29 37.98
C GLU A 411 -14.94 -2.49 37.12
N ALA A 412 -13.96 -3.33 36.80
CA ALA A 412 -14.17 -4.62 36.20
C ALA A 412 -14.53 -5.61 37.30
N GLN A 413 -15.71 -6.23 37.18
CA GLN A 413 -16.25 -7.16 38.16
C GLN A 413 -16.26 -8.57 37.56
N LYS A 414 -15.89 -9.55 38.35
CA LYS A 414 -15.94 -10.97 37.99
C LYS A 414 -16.42 -11.78 39.17
N ILE A 415 -17.45 -12.58 38.93
CA ILE A 415 -17.99 -13.54 39.91
C ILE A 415 -17.76 -14.94 39.36
N LEU A 416 -17.17 -15.82 40.17
CA LEU A 416 -17.13 -17.26 39.91
C LEU A 416 -18.06 -17.94 40.87
N ALA A 417 -18.94 -18.80 40.35
CA ALA A 417 -19.84 -19.62 41.16
C ALA A 417 -19.66 -21.09 40.79
N THR A 418 -19.81 -21.96 41.77
CA THR A 418 -19.86 -23.43 41.57
C THR A 418 -21.27 -23.92 41.83
N ILE A 419 -21.84 -24.64 40.88
CA ILE A 419 -23.17 -25.27 40.97
C ILE A 419 -23.02 -26.75 40.57
N VAL A 420 -23.28 -27.66 41.48
CA VAL A 420 -23.15 -29.12 41.23
C VAL A 420 -21.85 -29.43 40.50
N GLU A 421 -20.70 -29.08 41.10
CA GLU A 421 -19.34 -29.31 40.60
C GLU A 421 -18.98 -28.60 39.28
N THR A 422 -19.88 -27.81 38.69
CA THR A 422 -19.63 -27.03 37.47
C THR A 422 -19.30 -25.58 37.79
N ALA A 423 -18.34 -25.00 37.05
CA ALA A 423 -17.93 -23.62 37.24
C ALA A 423 -18.67 -22.66 36.30
N TRP A 424 -19.09 -21.54 36.84
CA TRP A 424 -19.84 -20.48 36.14
C TRP A 424 -19.17 -19.13 36.37
N GLU A 425 -18.98 -18.36 35.29
CA GLU A 425 -18.32 -17.05 35.34
C GLU A 425 -19.29 -15.96 34.89
N ALA A 426 -19.50 -14.96 35.74
CA ALA A 426 -20.17 -13.72 35.37
C ALA A 426 -19.15 -12.58 35.30
N ARG A 427 -19.24 -11.75 34.29
CA ARG A 427 -18.43 -10.54 34.13
C ARG A 427 -19.33 -9.32 34.04
N GLY A 428 -18.89 -8.23 34.63
CA GLY A 428 -19.59 -6.96 34.57
C GLY A 428 -18.60 -5.78 34.57
N ARG A 429 -19.10 -4.62 34.17
CA ARG A 429 -18.36 -3.38 34.20
C ARG A 429 -19.24 -2.28 34.75
N MET A 430 -18.75 -1.60 35.79
CA MET A 430 -19.38 -0.42 36.34
C MET A 430 -18.51 0.81 36.03
N ILE A 431 -19.06 1.75 35.27
CA ILE A 431 -18.35 3.02 34.95
C ILE A 431 -18.40 3.89 36.23
N ILE A 432 -17.21 4.28 36.71
CA ILE A 432 -17.04 5.17 37.85
C ILE A 432 -16.98 6.63 37.35
N GLU A 433 -16.13 6.88 36.38
CA GLU A 433 -15.97 8.17 35.71
C GLU A 433 -15.90 7.97 34.22
N PRO A 434 -16.81 8.56 33.44
CA PRO A 434 -16.84 8.34 31.97
C PRO A 434 -15.62 8.95 31.27
N GLY A 435 -14.98 9.99 31.83
CA GLY A 435 -13.83 10.64 31.19
C GLY A 435 -14.12 11.05 29.74
N TRP A 436 -13.20 10.71 28.84
CA TRP A 436 -13.29 11.01 27.41
C TRP A 436 -14.45 10.29 26.70
N THR A 437 -14.92 9.16 27.20
CA THR A 437 -15.96 8.35 26.51
C THR A 437 -17.33 9.02 26.42
N GLY A 438 -17.52 10.13 27.14
CA GLY A 438 -18.72 10.96 26.98
C GLY A 438 -18.82 11.71 25.64
N PHE A 439 -17.73 11.74 24.83
CA PHE A 439 -17.65 12.52 23.60
C PHE A 439 -17.29 11.70 22.35
N ALA A 440 -16.76 10.51 22.52
CA ALA A 440 -16.44 9.62 21.42
C ALA A 440 -16.92 8.20 21.75
N ALA A 441 -17.51 7.53 20.76
CA ALA A 441 -17.78 6.12 20.88
C ALA A 441 -16.45 5.36 21.07
N GLU A 442 -16.48 4.28 21.84
CA GLU A 442 -15.37 3.35 21.88
C GLU A 442 -15.12 2.86 20.43
N GLU A 443 -13.86 2.93 19.96
CA GLU A 443 -13.52 2.32 18.68
C GLU A 443 -13.99 0.85 18.73
N ASP A 444 -14.77 0.44 17.73
CA ASP A 444 -15.18 -0.95 17.52
C ASP A 444 -13.90 -1.79 17.31
N ASP A 445 -13.30 -2.20 18.40
CA ASP A 445 -12.32 -3.27 18.39
C ASP A 445 -13.08 -4.52 17.96
N GLU A 446 -12.68 -5.21 16.88
CA GLU A 446 -13.33 -6.48 16.48
C GLU A 446 -13.28 -7.50 17.62
N ASP A 447 -12.29 -7.39 18.52
CA ASP A 447 -12.24 -8.11 19.78
C ASP A 447 -13.27 -7.61 20.82
N ALA A 448 -13.77 -6.37 20.70
CA ALA A 448 -14.83 -5.88 21.58
C ALA A 448 -16.21 -6.46 21.25
N LYS A 449 -16.46 -6.87 20.01
CA LYS A 449 -17.71 -7.61 19.61
C LYS A 449 -17.81 -9.02 20.22
N LYS A 450 -16.67 -9.55 20.71
CA LYS A 450 -16.66 -10.80 21.50
C LYS A 450 -16.92 -10.56 23.00
N LYS A 451 -17.00 -9.30 23.45
CA LYS A 451 -17.31 -8.99 24.85
C LYS A 451 -18.81 -9.16 25.05
N GLU A 452 -19.15 -10.10 25.90
CA GLU A 452 -20.46 -10.35 26.44
C GLU A 452 -21.12 -9.06 26.90
N ALA A 453 -22.45 -8.99 26.75
CA ALA A 453 -23.24 -7.85 27.17
C ALA A 453 -22.79 -7.38 28.56
N GLU A 454 -22.34 -6.10 28.63
CA GLU A 454 -21.91 -5.49 29.88
C GLU A 454 -23.09 -5.42 30.83
N GLN A 455 -23.13 -6.35 31.78
CA GLN A 455 -24.15 -6.36 32.84
C GLN A 455 -23.61 -5.65 34.08
N SER A 456 -24.51 -5.06 34.83
CA SER A 456 -24.23 -4.61 36.18
C SER A 456 -24.40 -5.81 37.12
N LEU A 457 -23.32 -6.19 37.79
CA LEU A 457 -23.35 -7.31 38.73
C LEU A 457 -23.82 -6.84 40.12
N PRO A 458 -24.62 -7.64 40.84
CA PRO A 458 -25.03 -7.32 42.19
C PRO A 458 -23.87 -7.34 43.19
N SER A 459 -24.04 -6.71 44.31
CA SER A 459 -23.05 -6.72 45.39
C SER A 459 -23.16 -8.03 46.16
N VAL A 460 -22.28 -8.97 45.84
CA VAL A 460 -22.20 -10.30 46.43
C VAL A 460 -20.82 -10.52 47.05
N GLY A 461 -20.74 -11.47 48.00
CA GLY A 461 -19.51 -11.88 48.68
C GLY A 461 -19.07 -13.30 48.32
N ASN A 462 -17.86 -13.66 48.79
CA ASN A 462 -17.38 -15.05 48.70
C ASN A 462 -18.20 -15.91 49.69
N ASN A 463 -18.51 -17.12 49.30
CA ASN A 463 -19.33 -18.11 49.98
C ASN A 463 -20.84 -17.77 50.05
N ASP A 464 -21.31 -16.72 49.40
CA ASP A 464 -22.74 -16.45 49.30
C ASP A 464 -23.40 -17.56 48.48
N ALA A 465 -24.63 -17.92 48.92
CA ALA A 465 -25.47 -18.90 48.18
C ALA A 465 -26.12 -18.20 46.98
N VAL A 466 -26.19 -18.92 45.86
CA VAL A 466 -26.93 -18.51 44.65
C VAL A 466 -27.83 -19.65 44.18
N LEU A 467 -28.96 -19.32 43.62
CA LEU A 467 -29.89 -20.27 42.99
C LEU A 467 -29.72 -20.17 41.46
N CYS A 468 -29.44 -21.26 40.80
CA CYS A 468 -29.56 -21.32 39.34
C CYS A 468 -31.07 -21.42 38.98
N ALA A 469 -31.69 -20.29 38.73
CA ALA A 469 -33.11 -20.23 38.42
C ALA A 469 -33.43 -20.86 37.06
N ASP A 470 -32.57 -20.62 36.07
CA ASP A 470 -32.69 -21.20 34.74
C ASP A 470 -31.31 -21.31 34.07
N VAL A 471 -31.23 -22.11 33.01
CA VAL A 471 -30.04 -22.26 32.18
C VAL A 471 -30.43 -22.56 30.73
N ASP A 472 -29.81 -21.81 29.80
CA ASP A 472 -30.05 -21.93 28.38
C ASP A 472 -28.79 -22.30 27.60
N ALA A 473 -28.97 -23.06 26.51
CA ALA A 473 -27.91 -23.38 25.58
C ALA A 473 -27.99 -22.43 24.35
N LEU A 474 -27.13 -21.46 24.31
CA LEU A 474 -26.99 -20.54 23.18
C LEU A 474 -26.22 -21.23 22.05
N LYS A 475 -26.92 -21.54 20.94
CA LYS A 475 -26.30 -22.11 19.75
C LYS A 475 -25.47 -21.02 19.07
N LYS A 476 -24.16 -21.23 18.94
CA LYS A 476 -23.23 -20.36 18.25
C LYS A 476 -22.53 -21.13 17.14
N LYS A 477 -22.00 -20.40 16.18
CA LYS A 477 -21.24 -20.94 15.06
C LYS A 477 -19.97 -20.15 14.88
N THR A 478 -18.86 -20.83 14.67
CA THR A 478 -17.62 -20.13 14.34
C THR A 478 -17.76 -19.44 13.00
N THR A 479 -17.16 -18.25 12.88
CA THR A 479 -17.16 -17.45 11.67
C THR A 479 -15.72 -17.29 11.16
N PRO A 480 -15.53 -17.26 9.83
CA PRO A 480 -14.22 -16.97 9.29
C PRO A 480 -13.80 -15.54 9.65
N PRO A 481 -12.49 -15.21 9.56
CA PRO A 481 -12.06 -13.83 9.71
C PRO A 481 -12.72 -12.95 8.65
N SER A 482 -12.97 -11.69 8.99
CA SER A 482 -13.57 -10.71 8.06
C SER A 482 -12.61 -10.43 6.90
N ARG A 483 -13.17 -10.18 5.71
CA ARG A 483 -12.38 -9.64 4.59
C ARG A 483 -11.84 -8.28 4.94
N PHE A 484 -10.71 -7.92 4.33
CA PHE A 484 -10.18 -6.59 4.49
C PHE A 484 -11.11 -5.54 3.87
N SER A 485 -11.35 -4.45 4.59
CA SER A 485 -11.73 -3.16 4.02
C SER A 485 -10.46 -2.40 3.60
N GLU A 486 -10.58 -1.29 2.89
CA GLU A 486 -9.39 -0.47 2.60
C GLU A 486 -8.69 -0.02 3.89
N GLY A 487 -9.45 0.46 4.87
CA GLY A 487 -8.89 0.89 6.14
C GLY A 487 -8.21 -0.24 6.92
N SER A 488 -8.81 -1.43 6.99
CA SER A 488 -8.19 -2.56 7.68
C SER A 488 -7.01 -3.17 6.92
N LEU A 489 -6.97 -3.04 5.57
CA LEU A 489 -5.79 -3.43 4.79
C LEU A 489 -4.63 -2.46 4.98
N ILE A 490 -4.88 -1.15 5.03
CA ILE A 490 -3.87 -0.14 5.41
C ILE A 490 -3.31 -0.43 6.80
N GLU A 491 -4.16 -0.74 7.78
CA GLU A 491 -3.72 -1.12 9.12
C GLU A 491 -2.89 -2.42 9.09
N ALA A 492 -3.30 -3.41 8.29
CA ALA A 492 -2.54 -4.64 8.11
C ALA A 492 -1.17 -4.40 7.48
N MET A 493 -1.07 -3.48 6.51
CA MET A 493 0.21 -3.05 5.94
C MET A 493 1.09 -2.36 6.99
N ALA A 494 0.53 -1.46 7.81
CA ALA A 494 1.24 -0.78 8.88
C ALA A 494 1.64 -1.71 10.04
N SER A 495 0.89 -2.78 10.28
CA SER A 495 1.09 -3.71 11.39
C SER A 495 1.32 -5.14 10.91
N VAL A 496 2.11 -5.31 9.85
CA VAL A 496 2.29 -6.59 9.15
C VAL A 496 2.80 -7.73 10.05
N HIS A 497 3.51 -7.40 11.13
CA HIS A 497 3.97 -8.36 12.14
C HIS A 497 2.83 -9.23 12.75
N ARG A 498 1.58 -8.75 12.70
CA ARG A 498 0.41 -9.51 13.19
C ARG A 498 0.05 -10.69 12.29
N PHE A 499 0.49 -10.68 11.04
CA PHE A 499 0.19 -11.69 10.02
C PHE A 499 1.35 -12.66 9.77
N ILE A 500 2.39 -12.60 10.61
CA ILE A 500 3.59 -13.43 10.50
C ILE A 500 3.57 -14.46 11.60
N SER A 501 3.75 -15.72 11.21
CA SER A 501 3.79 -16.87 12.14
C SER A 501 5.16 -17.06 12.80
N ASP A 502 6.26 -16.67 12.13
CA ASP A 502 7.61 -16.78 12.66
C ASP A 502 7.85 -15.79 13.81
N ALA A 503 8.20 -16.30 14.99
CA ALA A 503 8.37 -15.48 16.20
C ALA A 503 9.57 -14.52 16.11
N THR A 504 10.64 -14.91 15.43
CA THR A 504 11.87 -14.11 15.27
C THR A 504 11.59 -12.95 14.30
N ALA A 505 11.02 -13.25 13.13
CA ALA A 505 10.58 -12.23 12.17
C ALA A 505 9.54 -11.28 12.78
N LYS A 506 8.60 -11.81 13.57
CA LYS A 506 7.58 -11.02 14.27
C LYS A 506 8.20 -10.03 15.28
N SER A 507 9.23 -10.40 16.01
CA SER A 507 9.90 -9.50 16.97
C SER A 507 10.64 -8.38 16.25
N VAL A 508 11.37 -8.70 15.18
CA VAL A 508 12.10 -7.73 14.35
C VAL A 508 11.14 -6.72 13.69
N LEU A 509 9.99 -7.19 13.21
CA LEU A 509 9.02 -6.35 12.51
C LEU A 509 8.08 -5.56 13.44
N LYS A 510 8.01 -5.92 14.73
CA LYS A 510 7.23 -5.17 15.70
C LYS A 510 7.83 -3.78 15.99
N GLU A 511 9.13 -3.63 15.76
CA GLU A 511 9.87 -2.38 15.94
C GLU A 511 9.89 -1.50 14.67
N ASN A 512 9.33 -1.99 13.55
CA ASN A 512 9.38 -1.33 12.25
C ASN A 512 8.01 -0.90 11.72
N GLU A 513 8.01 0.04 10.78
CA GLU A 513 6.83 0.71 10.20
C GLU A 513 5.92 -0.14 9.29
N GLY A 514 6.09 -1.47 9.25
CA GLY A 514 5.31 -2.33 8.36
C GLY A 514 5.81 -2.32 6.90
N ILE A 515 4.88 -2.44 5.94
CA ILE A 515 5.17 -2.41 4.50
C ILE A 515 4.58 -1.14 3.86
N GLY A 516 5.39 -0.48 3.04
CA GLY A 516 5.06 0.81 2.44
C GLY A 516 5.00 1.95 3.47
N THR A 517 5.08 3.17 2.98
CA THR A 517 4.95 4.38 3.82
C THR A 517 3.53 4.89 3.84
N GLU A 518 3.21 5.75 4.81
CA GLU A 518 1.92 6.44 4.89
C GLU A 518 1.54 7.12 3.56
N ALA A 519 2.52 7.75 2.89
CA ALA A 519 2.31 8.42 1.62
C ALA A 519 1.94 7.48 0.45
N THR A 520 2.34 6.20 0.49
CA THR A 520 2.27 5.30 -0.68
C THR A 520 1.23 4.19 -0.55
N ARG A 521 0.77 3.84 0.66
CA ARG A 521 -0.18 2.73 0.86
C ARG A 521 -1.47 2.91 0.06
N ALA A 522 -2.06 4.11 0.07
CA ALA A 522 -3.29 4.39 -0.66
C ALA A 522 -3.12 4.20 -2.18
N SER A 523 -2.05 4.75 -2.77
CA SER A 523 -1.76 4.62 -4.20
C SER A 523 -1.48 3.17 -4.63
N ILE A 524 -0.93 2.35 -3.74
CA ILE A 524 -0.74 0.90 -3.97
C ILE A 524 -2.10 0.20 -4.09
N LEU A 525 -3.05 0.50 -3.21
CA LEU A 525 -4.39 -0.06 -3.28
C LEU A 525 -5.08 0.34 -4.59
N GLU A 526 -5.00 1.62 -5.00
CA GLU A 526 -5.53 2.08 -6.28
C GLU A 526 -4.87 1.38 -7.47
N THR A 527 -3.56 1.16 -7.41
CA THR A 527 -2.83 0.41 -8.44
C THR A 527 -3.33 -1.04 -8.54
N LEU A 528 -3.52 -1.73 -7.41
CA LEU A 528 -4.04 -3.10 -7.38
C LEU A 528 -5.46 -3.19 -7.96
N LYS A 529 -6.32 -2.22 -7.64
CA LYS A 529 -7.68 -2.11 -8.21
C LYS A 529 -7.64 -1.80 -9.71
N GLY A 530 -6.87 -0.79 -10.11
CA GLY A 530 -6.74 -0.36 -11.51
C GLY A 530 -6.14 -1.43 -12.42
N ARG A 531 -5.30 -2.32 -11.90
CA ARG A 531 -4.75 -3.48 -12.60
C ARG A 531 -5.69 -4.69 -12.59
N GLY A 532 -6.80 -4.62 -11.89
CA GLY A 532 -7.78 -5.71 -11.79
C GLY A 532 -7.31 -6.90 -10.96
N PHE A 533 -6.35 -6.73 -10.05
CA PHE A 533 -5.89 -7.79 -9.16
C PHE A 533 -6.80 -7.95 -7.94
N ILE A 534 -7.41 -6.86 -7.49
CA ILE A 534 -8.43 -6.83 -6.45
C ILE A 534 -9.63 -6.00 -6.93
N THR A 535 -10.78 -6.23 -6.32
CA THR A 535 -12.00 -5.46 -6.56
C THR A 535 -12.72 -5.17 -5.25
N ALA A 536 -13.51 -4.11 -5.22
CA ALA A 536 -14.37 -3.80 -4.08
C ALA A 536 -15.69 -4.58 -4.20
N SER A 537 -16.12 -5.19 -3.10
CA SER A 537 -17.45 -5.82 -2.93
C SER A 537 -18.09 -5.22 -1.68
N GLY A 538 -18.93 -4.21 -1.86
CA GLY A 538 -19.41 -3.37 -0.76
C GLY A 538 -18.24 -2.66 -0.07
N LYS A 539 -18.10 -2.82 1.25
CA LYS A 539 -16.97 -2.28 2.03
C LYS A 539 -15.73 -3.19 2.01
N SER A 540 -15.82 -4.39 1.43
CA SER A 540 -14.74 -5.39 1.45
C SER A 540 -13.93 -5.38 0.17
N LEU A 541 -12.63 -5.71 0.28
CA LEU A 541 -11.75 -5.99 -0.83
C LEU A 541 -11.70 -7.51 -1.09
N VAL A 542 -11.77 -7.89 -2.36
CA VAL A 542 -11.76 -9.29 -2.80
C VAL A 542 -10.71 -9.46 -3.89
N SER A 543 -9.94 -10.53 -3.83
CA SER A 543 -8.97 -10.88 -4.87
C SER A 543 -9.69 -11.40 -6.12
N THR A 544 -9.22 -11.00 -7.30
CA THR A 544 -9.71 -11.53 -8.57
C THR A 544 -8.99 -12.84 -8.94
N PRO A 545 -9.52 -13.64 -9.88
CA PRO A 545 -8.80 -14.79 -10.41
C PRO A 545 -7.42 -14.41 -11.00
N LEU A 546 -7.30 -13.21 -11.58
CA LEU A 546 -6.02 -12.69 -12.08
C LEU A 546 -5.04 -12.43 -10.94
N GLY A 547 -5.49 -11.77 -9.85
CA GLY A 547 -4.67 -11.51 -8.67
C GLY A 547 -4.22 -12.80 -7.97
N GLN A 548 -5.14 -13.76 -7.79
CA GLN A 548 -4.83 -15.07 -7.20
C GLN A 548 -3.78 -15.81 -8.01
N SER A 549 -3.96 -15.86 -9.33
CA SER A 549 -3.02 -16.52 -10.23
C SER A 549 -1.65 -15.84 -10.28
N LEU A 550 -1.60 -14.50 -10.13
CA LEU A 550 -0.32 -13.79 -10.02
C LEU A 550 0.44 -14.24 -8.77
N ILE A 551 -0.25 -14.32 -7.63
CA ILE A 551 0.38 -14.77 -6.37
C ILE A 551 0.84 -16.23 -6.45
N ASP A 552 0.08 -17.12 -7.13
CA ASP A 552 0.49 -18.53 -7.33
C ASP A 552 1.78 -18.67 -8.14
N MET A 553 2.00 -17.78 -9.09
CA MET A 553 3.21 -17.76 -9.92
C MET A 553 4.40 -17.03 -9.25
N THR A 554 4.14 -16.27 -8.18
CA THR A 554 5.13 -15.40 -7.55
C THR A 554 5.97 -16.19 -6.53
N PRO A 555 7.32 -16.08 -6.57
CA PRO A 555 8.19 -16.65 -5.53
C PRO A 555 7.85 -16.12 -4.13
N ASP A 556 8.04 -16.96 -3.11
CA ASP A 556 7.76 -16.61 -1.72
C ASP A 556 8.46 -15.32 -1.29
N THR A 557 9.73 -15.15 -1.67
CA THR A 557 10.52 -13.96 -1.37
C THR A 557 9.93 -12.63 -1.86
N LEU A 558 9.15 -12.63 -2.94
CA LEU A 558 8.50 -11.43 -3.48
C LEU A 558 7.08 -11.22 -2.95
N ARG A 559 6.43 -12.25 -2.42
CA ARG A 559 5.08 -12.17 -1.84
C ARG A 559 5.08 -12.11 -0.32
N ASP A 560 6.23 -12.43 0.32
CA ASP A 560 6.36 -12.41 1.78
C ASP A 560 6.55 -10.96 2.27
N PRO A 561 5.65 -10.45 3.12
CA PRO A 561 5.78 -9.14 3.72
C PRO A 561 7.02 -8.98 4.61
N VAL A 562 7.58 -10.09 5.15
CA VAL A 562 8.82 -10.06 5.95
C VAL A 562 9.98 -9.51 5.14
N THR A 563 10.16 -10.00 3.91
CA THR A 563 11.23 -9.50 3.02
C THR A 563 11.11 -8.00 2.78
N THR A 564 9.89 -7.52 2.54
CA THR A 564 9.65 -6.08 2.33
C THR A 564 9.96 -5.26 3.56
N ALA A 565 9.58 -5.74 4.73
CA ALA A 565 9.85 -5.01 5.98
C ALA A 565 11.35 -5.00 6.34
N GLN A 566 12.09 -6.06 6.01
CA GLN A 566 13.57 -6.05 6.12
C GLN A 566 14.19 -4.99 5.19
N TRP A 567 13.65 -4.79 3.99
CA TRP A 567 14.10 -3.71 3.11
C TRP A 567 13.80 -2.32 3.68
N GLU A 568 12.61 -2.09 4.23
CA GLU A 568 12.30 -0.80 4.89
C GLU A 568 13.23 -0.54 6.07
N GLN A 569 13.56 -1.57 6.86
CA GLN A 569 14.55 -1.45 7.94
C GLN A 569 15.93 -1.03 7.44
N ARG A 570 16.36 -1.56 6.28
CA ARG A 570 17.64 -1.18 5.66
C ARG A 570 17.62 0.25 5.12
N LEU A 571 16.47 0.70 4.56
CA LEU A 571 16.29 2.09 4.15
C LEU A 571 16.31 3.05 5.34
N GLU A 572 15.72 2.65 6.46
CA GLU A 572 15.76 3.42 7.70
C GLU A 572 17.19 3.48 8.28
N ALA A 573 17.97 2.42 8.14
CA ALA A 573 19.40 2.42 8.50
C ALA A 573 20.20 3.45 7.69
N ILE A 574 19.85 3.69 6.42
CA ILE A 574 20.46 4.79 5.64
C ILE A 574 20.11 6.15 6.27
N THR A 575 18.84 6.36 6.62
CA THR A 575 18.39 7.61 7.27
C THR A 575 19.19 7.89 8.56
N ARG A 576 19.50 6.84 9.33
CA ARG A 576 20.32 6.96 10.55
C ARG A 576 21.85 7.02 10.30
N GLY A 577 22.30 6.90 9.05
CA GLY A 577 23.73 6.89 8.69
C GLY A 577 24.46 5.60 9.08
N GLU A 578 23.76 4.50 9.33
CA GLU A 578 24.33 3.19 9.69
C GLU A 578 24.79 2.39 8.46
N THR A 579 24.29 2.72 7.28
CA THR A 579 24.68 2.14 5.98
C THR A 579 24.57 3.19 4.88
N SER A 580 25.21 2.94 3.73
CA SER A 580 25.19 3.86 2.58
C SER A 580 24.14 3.44 1.51
N LEU A 581 23.77 4.40 0.64
CA LEU A 581 22.99 4.13 -0.57
C LEU A 581 23.68 3.07 -1.46
N GLU A 582 24.98 3.20 -1.65
CA GLU A 582 25.79 2.34 -2.52
C GLU A 582 25.82 0.89 -2.00
N ASP A 583 26.00 0.70 -0.69
CA ASP A 583 26.00 -0.63 -0.08
C ASP A 583 24.64 -1.29 -0.19
N PHE A 584 23.58 -0.54 0.11
CA PHE A 584 22.21 -1.03 -0.06
C PHE A 584 21.92 -1.44 -1.50
N MET A 585 22.25 -0.59 -2.49
CA MET A 585 21.99 -0.91 -3.90
C MET A 585 22.84 -2.08 -4.40
N ARG A 586 24.08 -2.24 -3.92
CA ARG A 586 24.92 -3.40 -4.22
C ARG A 586 24.27 -4.70 -3.74
N GLU A 587 23.72 -4.71 -2.53
CA GLU A 587 22.95 -5.85 -1.98
C GLU A 587 21.72 -6.15 -2.84
N GLN A 588 20.94 -5.13 -3.23
CA GLN A 588 19.76 -5.31 -4.07
C GLN A 588 20.11 -5.90 -5.45
N CYS A 589 21.14 -5.39 -6.10
CA CYS A 589 21.62 -5.91 -7.38
C CYS A 589 22.11 -7.36 -7.28
N ALA A 590 22.80 -7.72 -6.19
CA ALA A 590 23.25 -9.09 -5.94
C ALA A 590 22.09 -10.08 -5.66
N ALA A 591 21.04 -9.61 -4.99
CA ALA A 591 19.86 -10.41 -4.67
C ALA A 591 18.94 -10.62 -5.88
N LEU A 592 18.94 -9.72 -6.85
CA LEU A 592 18.00 -9.71 -7.96
C LEU A 592 17.99 -11.01 -8.79
N PRO A 593 19.12 -11.62 -9.19
CA PRO A 593 19.12 -12.91 -9.89
C PRO A 593 18.48 -14.03 -9.04
N LEU A 594 18.69 -14.02 -7.72
CA LEU A 594 18.12 -15.02 -6.83
C LEU A 594 16.59 -14.90 -6.75
N LEU A 595 16.05 -13.69 -6.85
CA LEU A 595 14.62 -13.44 -6.90
C LEU A 595 13.98 -13.88 -8.23
N LEU A 596 14.68 -13.72 -9.35
CA LEU A 596 14.12 -13.95 -10.71
C LEU A 596 14.35 -15.36 -11.23
N ASN A 597 15.51 -15.98 -10.94
CA ASN A 597 15.89 -17.27 -11.50
C ASN A 597 14.87 -18.40 -11.23
N PRO A 598 14.23 -18.52 -10.06
CA PRO A 598 13.21 -19.55 -9.85
C PRO A 598 12.05 -19.46 -10.85
N VAL A 599 11.66 -18.24 -11.23
CA VAL A 599 10.61 -18.01 -12.24
C VAL A 599 11.11 -18.24 -13.64
N LEU A 600 12.32 -17.77 -13.97
CA LEU A 600 12.90 -17.87 -15.29
C LEU A 600 13.28 -19.30 -15.66
N SER A 601 13.72 -20.13 -14.71
CA SER A 601 14.13 -21.51 -14.94
C SER A 601 12.97 -22.51 -15.01
N THR A 602 11.80 -22.18 -14.42
CA THR A 602 10.65 -23.09 -14.43
C THR A 602 9.82 -22.91 -15.71
N PRO A 603 9.54 -23.95 -16.50
CA PRO A 603 8.66 -23.87 -17.66
C PRO A 603 7.25 -23.38 -17.27
N ALA A 604 6.65 -22.56 -18.11
CA ALA A 604 5.28 -22.10 -17.89
C ALA A 604 4.30 -23.19 -18.34
N ALA A 605 3.40 -23.60 -17.45
CA ALA A 605 2.28 -24.46 -17.84
C ALA A 605 1.28 -23.67 -18.68
N LEU A 606 0.80 -24.28 -19.78
CA LEU A 606 -0.19 -23.66 -20.65
C LEU A 606 -1.53 -23.54 -19.92
N GLN A 607 -2.22 -22.42 -20.09
CA GLN A 607 -3.59 -22.24 -19.62
C GLN A 607 -4.56 -23.12 -20.41
N PRO A 608 -5.68 -23.54 -19.83
CA PRO A 608 -6.74 -24.22 -20.57
C PRO A 608 -7.18 -23.38 -21.78
N GLY A 609 -7.16 -24.02 -22.97
CA GLY A 609 -7.51 -23.38 -24.24
C GLY A 609 -6.37 -22.63 -24.95
N ALA A 610 -5.19 -22.51 -24.37
CA ALA A 610 -4.02 -21.96 -25.04
C ALA A 610 -3.43 -22.95 -26.04
N PHE A 611 -3.03 -22.47 -27.22
CA PHE A 611 -2.41 -23.30 -28.27
C PHE A 611 -0.89 -23.31 -28.11
N PRO A 612 -0.25 -24.49 -28.09
CA PRO A 612 1.20 -24.57 -28.00
C PRO A 612 1.87 -24.21 -29.33
N CYS A 613 3.00 -23.54 -29.27
CA CYS A 613 3.86 -23.29 -30.40
C CYS A 613 4.52 -24.60 -30.86
N PRO A 614 4.43 -24.98 -32.13
CA PRO A 614 5.00 -26.23 -32.63
C PRO A 614 6.54 -26.27 -32.57
N LYS A 615 7.21 -25.13 -32.45
CA LYS A 615 8.67 -25.03 -32.37
C LYS A 615 9.23 -25.06 -30.95
N CYS A 616 8.60 -24.43 -29.99
CA CYS A 616 9.14 -24.27 -28.61
C CYS A 616 8.19 -24.66 -27.51
N GLY A 617 6.94 -25.06 -27.81
CA GLY A 617 5.95 -25.48 -26.81
C GLY A 617 5.26 -24.35 -26.02
N LYS A 618 5.77 -23.10 -26.08
CA LYS A 618 5.15 -21.96 -25.43
C LYS A 618 3.84 -21.56 -26.10
N ALA A 619 2.99 -20.79 -25.43
CA ALA A 619 1.71 -20.40 -26.00
C ALA A 619 1.84 -19.57 -27.28
N LEU A 620 0.89 -19.77 -28.19
CA LEU A 620 0.63 -18.89 -29.32
C LEU A 620 -0.40 -17.84 -28.92
N HIS A 621 -0.21 -16.60 -29.38
CA HIS A 621 -1.15 -15.50 -29.21
C HIS A 621 -1.74 -15.09 -30.56
N ARG A 622 -3.07 -14.94 -30.60
CA ARG A 622 -3.76 -14.40 -31.77
C ARG A 622 -3.52 -12.89 -31.85
N ARG A 623 -3.05 -12.42 -32.98
CA ARG A 623 -2.72 -11.01 -33.22
C ARG A 623 -3.50 -10.50 -34.44
N GLU A 624 -3.89 -9.24 -34.37
CA GLU A 624 -4.48 -8.51 -35.49
C GLU A 624 -3.36 -8.12 -36.47
N GLY A 625 -3.62 -8.36 -37.78
CA GLY A 625 -2.72 -7.98 -38.86
C GLY A 625 -2.79 -6.47 -39.16
N LYS A 626 -2.03 -6.03 -40.14
CA LYS A 626 -2.06 -4.64 -40.62
C LYS A 626 -3.42 -4.22 -41.18
N ASN A 627 -4.24 -5.15 -41.66
CA ASN A 627 -5.61 -4.95 -42.12
C ASN A 627 -6.53 -5.49 -41.02
N ALA A 628 -7.52 -4.69 -40.56
CA ALA A 628 -8.40 -4.98 -39.45
C ALA A 628 -9.22 -6.29 -39.52
N SER A 629 -9.18 -7.01 -40.67
CA SER A 629 -9.87 -8.29 -40.86
C SER A 629 -8.90 -9.50 -40.95
N GLU A 630 -7.60 -9.29 -40.89
CA GLU A 630 -6.61 -10.35 -40.98
C GLU A 630 -6.03 -10.65 -39.58
N PHE A 631 -6.19 -11.88 -39.11
CA PHE A 631 -5.58 -12.34 -37.86
C PHE A 631 -4.46 -13.34 -38.17
N PHE A 632 -3.49 -13.44 -37.28
CA PHE A 632 -2.44 -14.43 -37.28
C PHE A 632 -2.05 -14.84 -35.87
N TRP A 633 -1.42 -15.97 -35.73
CA TRP A 633 -0.90 -16.45 -34.46
C TRP A 633 0.61 -16.25 -34.40
N SER A 634 1.10 -15.70 -33.33
CA SER A 634 2.53 -15.52 -33.08
C SER A 634 2.94 -16.21 -31.77
N CYS A 635 4.16 -16.78 -31.75
CA CYS A 635 4.71 -17.31 -30.53
C CYS A 635 4.87 -16.19 -29.48
N SER A 636 4.57 -16.49 -28.22
CA SER A 636 4.79 -15.62 -27.07
C SER A 636 6.25 -15.28 -26.84
N ASP A 637 7.16 -16.16 -27.28
CA ASP A 637 8.60 -15.96 -27.20
C ASP A 637 9.09 -15.15 -28.41
N ALA A 638 9.58 -13.94 -28.17
CA ALA A 638 10.09 -13.05 -29.20
C ALA A 638 11.29 -13.61 -29.96
N ASP A 639 12.07 -14.52 -29.36
CA ASP A 639 13.21 -15.15 -29.98
C ASP A 639 12.82 -16.36 -30.84
N CYS A 640 11.67 -16.98 -30.61
CA CYS A 640 11.17 -18.11 -31.36
C CYS A 640 10.74 -17.75 -32.80
N ARG A 641 10.15 -16.56 -32.99
CA ARG A 641 9.71 -16.02 -34.30
C ARG A 641 8.80 -16.96 -35.13
N THR A 642 8.00 -17.80 -34.44
CA THR A 642 7.02 -18.64 -35.12
C THR A 642 5.74 -17.84 -35.38
N PHE A 643 5.26 -17.84 -36.61
CA PHE A 643 4.00 -17.23 -37.04
C PHE A 643 3.17 -18.27 -37.78
N LEU A 644 1.89 -18.38 -37.48
CA LEU A 644 0.93 -19.27 -38.12
C LEU A 644 -0.26 -18.46 -38.63
N PRO A 645 -0.91 -18.88 -39.76
CA PRO A 645 -2.14 -18.24 -40.19
C PRO A 645 -3.27 -18.47 -39.17
N ASP A 646 -4.26 -17.60 -39.19
CA ASP A 646 -5.51 -17.82 -38.42
C ASP A 646 -6.48 -18.59 -39.33
N GLU A 647 -6.97 -19.72 -38.84
CA GLU A 647 -8.00 -20.52 -39.47
C GLU A 647 -9.19 -20.63 -38.50
N ASP A 648 -10.20 -19.80 -38.73
CA ASP A 648 -11.42 -19.71 -37.92
C ASP A 648 -11.16 -19.60 -36.42
N GLY A 649 -10.23 -18.72 -36.01
CA GLY A 649 -9.88 -18.47 -34.61
C GLY A 649 -8.94 -19.51 -34.00
N LYS A 650 -8.37 -20.42 -34.81
CA LYS A 650 -7.36 -21.42 -34.41
C LYS A 650 -6.07 -21.25 -35.21
N PRO A 651 -4.90 -21.63 -34.63
CA PRO A 651 -3.65 -21.61 -35.39
C PRO A 651 -3.67 -22.67 -36.50
N GLY A 652 -3.55 -22.21 -37.72
CA GLY A 652 -3.43 -23.07 -38.90
C GLY A 652 -2.00 -23.62 -39.06
N GLN A 653 -1.80 -24.44 -40.09
CA GLN A 653 -0.48 -25.01 -40.37
C GLN A 653 0.44 -23.98 -41.00
N SER A 654 1.72 -23.98 -40.59
CA SER A 654 2.75 -23.21 -41.27
C SER A 654 2.86 -23.69 -42.73
N LYS A 655 2.53 -22.79 -43.65
CA LYS A 655 2.87 -23.10 -45.07
C LYS A 655 4.39 -23.15 -45.15
N GLU A 656 4.94 -24.35 -45.38
CA GLU A 656 6.36 -24.49 -45.63
C GLU A 656 6.73 -23.58 -46.79
N LYS A 657 7.65 -22.66 -46.52
CA LYS A 657 8.22 -21.85 -47.60
C LYS A 657 9.01 -22.82 -48.47
N SER A 658 8.65 -22.90 -49.75
CA SER A 658 9.42 -23.69 -50.73
C SER A 658 10.91 -23.45 -50.51
N PRO A 659 11.73 -24.52 -50.42
CA PRO A 659 13.15 -24.39 -50.16
C PRO A 659 13.79 -23.46 -51.20
N ARG A 660 14.62 -22.54 -50.75
CA ARG A 660 15.42 -21.70 -51.65
C ARG A 660 16.55 -22.54 -52.17
N VAL A 661 16.54 -22.86 -53.46
CA VAL A 661 17.60 -23.63 -54.09
C VAL A 661 18.69 -22.69 -54.55
N VAL A 662 19.94 -22.94 -54.14
CA VAL A 662 21.11 -22.22 -54.66
C VAL A 662 21.30 -22.61 -56.14
N THR A 663 21.35 -21.62 -57.00
CA THR A 663 21.49 -21.87 -58.45
C THR A 663 22.90 -21.56 -58.94
N GLU A 664 23.23 -21.97 -60.09
CA GLU A 664 24.47 -21.63 -60.82
C GLU A 664 24.50 -20.18 -61.33
N PHE A 665 23.35 -19.53 -61.34
CA PHE A 665 23.23 -18.13 -61.78
C PHE A 665 23.83 -17.16 -60.82
N ILE A 666 24.61 -16.21 -61.30
CA ILE A 666 25.31 -15.21 -60.50
C ILE A 666 24.58 -13.86 -60.54
N CYS A 667 24.51 -13.20 -59.42
CA CYS A 667 23.95 -11.86 -59.31
C CYS A 667 24.85 -10.83 -60.03
N PRO A 668 24.32 -10.09 -61.00
CA PRO A 668 25.16 -9.14 -61.74
C PRO A 668 25.60 -7.93 -60.89
N ASP A 669 24.92 -7.65 -59.80
CA ASP A 669 25.20 -6.49 -58.94
C ASP A 669 26.28 -6.78 -57.89
N CYS A 670 26.48 -8.03 -57.43
CA CYS A 670 27.45 -8.33 -56.36
C CYS A 670 28.23 -9.64 -56.52
N GLY A 671 28.07 -10.39 -57.63
CA GLY A 671 28.81 -11.60 -57.93
C GLY A 671 28.47 -12.84 -57.10
N LYS A 672 27.46 -12.78 -56.20
CA LYS A 672 27.03 -13.94 -55.40
C LYS A 672 25.96 -14.77 -56.12
N ALA A 673 25.84 -16.06 -55.78
CA ALA A 673 24.83 -16.94 -56.37
C ALA A 673 23.41 -16.44 -56.14
N LEU A 674 22.53 -16.71 -57.10
CA LEU A 674 21.09 -16.44 -56.96
C LEU A 674 20.39 -17.67 -56.36
N LEU A 675 19.44 -17.39 -55.47
CA LEU A 675 18.56 -18.36 -54.82
C LEU A 675 17.24 -18.42 -55.55
N TYR A 676 16.91 -19.57 -56.10
CA TYR A 676 15.66 -19.82 -56.79
C TYR A 676 14.53 -20.15 -55.82
N ARG A 677 13.37 -19.59 -56.09
CA ARG A 677 12.13 -19.90 -55.42
C ARG A 677 10.96 -19.84 -56.40
N GLN A 678 10.10 -20.86 -56.36
CA GLN A 678 8.82 -20.81 -57.02
C GLN A 678 7.67 -20.71 -56.02
N GLY A 679 6.55 -20.16 -56.42
CA GLY A 679 5.36 -19.98 -55.57
C GLY A 679 4.15 -19.61 -56.43
N SER A 680 3.01 -19.40 -55.74
CA SER A 680 1.79 -18.86 -56.36
C SER A 680 1.49 -17.48 -55.78
N SER A 681 1.07 -16.55 -56.63
CA SER A 681 0.64 -15.22 -56.23
C SER A 681 -0.68 -15.29 -55.43
N LYS A 682 -1.08 -14.22 -54.77
CA LYS A 682 -2.38 -14.13 -54.06
C LYS A 682 -3.60 -14.46 -54.92
N VAL A 683 -3.48 -14.34 -56.24
CA VAL A 683 -4.52 -14.70 -57.23
C VAL A 683 -4.27 -16.06 -57.91
N GLY A 684 -3.47 -16.92 -57.27
CA GLY A 684 -3.23 -18.28 -57.73
C GLY A 684 -2.31 -18.42 -58.94
N LYS A 685 -1.73 -17.34 -59.50
CA LYS A 685 -0.82 -17.43 -60.63
C LYS A 685 0.58 -17.88 -60.16
N PRO A 686 1.18 -18.95 -60.80
CA PRO A 686 2.51 -19.38 -60.45
C PRO A 686 3.55 -18.31 -60.84
N TYR A 687 4.58 -18.20 -60.00
CA TYR A 687 5.72 -17.32 -60.26
C TYR A 687 7.03 -17.99 -59.91
N GLU A 688 8.08 -17.58 -60.59
CA GLU A 688 9.46 -17.93 -60.27
C GLU A 688 10.22 -16.65 -59.93
N VAL A 689 11.05 -16.70 -58.88
CA VAL A 689 11.87 -15.55 -58.48
C VAL A 689 13.27 -16.02 -58.11
N PHE A 690 14.25 -15.29 -58.55
CA PHE A 690 15.65 -15.46 -58.23
C PHE A 690 16.12 -14.29 -57.35
N SER A 691 16.55 -14.54 -56.14
CA SER A 691 16.97 -13.52 -55.18
C SER A 691 18.44 -13.66 -54.85
N CYS A 692 19.17 -12.58 -54.71
CA CYS A 692 20.59 -12.65 -54.40
C CYS A 692 20.84 -13.25 -53.00
N SER A 693 21.80 -14.19 -52.91
CA SER A 693 22.23 -14.77 -51.62
C SER A 693 22.98 -13.76 -50.74
N GLY A 694 23.36 -12.61 -51.27
CA GLY A 694 24.01 -11.53 -50.56
C GLY A 694 23.07 -10.63 -49.70
N TYR A 695 21.77 -10.94 -49.62
CA TYR A 695 20.85 -10.23 -48.76
C TYR A 695 21.30 -10.30 -47.27
N PRO A 696 21.25 -9.21 -46.49
CA PRO A 696 20.61 -7.90 -46.76
C PRO A 696 21.49 -6.89 -47.53
N ASN A 697 22.77 -7.16 -47.71
CA ASN A 697 23.72 -6.23 -48.35
C ASN A 697 23.44 -6.04 -49.86
N CYS A 698 22.95 -7.06 -50.52
CA CYS A 698 22.46 -6.99 -51.90
C CYS A 698 20.98 -7.40 -51.95
N LYS A 699 20.11 -6.48 -52.33
CA LYS A 699 18.64 -6.69 -52.38
C LYS A 699 18.12 -7.07 -53.76
N THR A 700 19.01 -7.39 -54.68
CA THR A 700 18.65 -7.66 -56.07
C THR A 700 17.85 -8.97 -56.22
N SER A 701 16.78 -8.89 -57.00
CA SER A 701 15.94 -10.04 -57.35
C SER A 701 15.46 -9.93 -58.79
N PHE A 702 15.22 -11.08 -59.43
CA PHE A 702 14.74 -11.18 -60.81
C PHE A 702 13.55 -12.12 -60.88
N TRP A 703 12.61 -11.82 -61.76
CA TRP A 703 11.58 -12.77 -62.11
C TRP A 703 12.19 -13.91 -62.93
N GLY A 704 11.68 -15.13 -62.80
CA GLY A 704 12.08 -16.28 -63.55
C GLY A 704 11.02 -16.73 -64.53
N LYS A 705 11.46 -17.47 -65.53
CA LYS A 705 10.60 -18.19 -66.44
C LYS A 705 11.32 -19.48 -66.86
N GLY A 706 10.66 -20.64 -66.67
CA GLY A 706 11.22 -21.93 -66.98
C GLY A 706 12.52 -22.27 -66.28
N GLY A 707 12.66 -21.91 -65.00
CA GLY A 707 13.82 -22.20 -64.15
C GLY A 707 15.05 -21.32 -64.44
N LYS A 708 14.93 -20.24 -65.22
CA LYS A 708 16.03 -19.31 -65.51
C LYS A 708 15.66 -17.86 -65.08
N PRO A 709 16.62 -17.08 -64.56
CA PRO A 709 16.37 -15.68 -64.22
C PRO A 709 16.23 -14.82 -65.47
N ASP A 710 15.21 -13.97 -65.48
CA ASP A 710 15.07 -12.90 -66.49
C ASP A 710 15.77 -11.62 -65.91
N PHE A 711 17.04 -11.43 -66.31
CA PHE A 711 17.85 -10.31 -65.78
C PHE A 711 17.33 -8.93 -66.19
N ASN A 712 16.40 -8.87 -67.14
CA ASN A 712 15.75 -7.61 -67.55
C ASN A 712 14.48 -7.29 -66.75
N ARG A 713 14.00 -8.23 -65.91
CA ARG A 713 12.73 -8.10 -65.18
C ARG A 713 12.91 -8.27 -63.68
N ARG A 714 13.02 -7.13 -62.99
CA ARG A 714 13.12 -7.10 -61.52
C ARG A 714 11.72 -7.00 -60.85
N PRO A 715 11.46 -7.74 -59.76
CA PRO A 715 10.32 -7.49 -58.91
C PRO A 715 10.38 -6.06 -58.33
N LYS A 716 9.24 -5.34 -58.31
CA LYS A 716 9.13 -4.02 -57.70
C LYS A 716 9.23 -4.10 -56.17
#